data_7c8802a67ebf2a195dc2497b4cf8ef61
#
_entry.id   7c8802a67ebf2a195dc2497b4cf8ef61
#
_cell.length_a   1.000
_cell.length_b   1.000
_cell.length_c   1.000
_cell.angle_alpha   90.00
_cell.angle_beta   90.00
_cell.angle_gamma   90.00
#
_symmetry.space_group_name_H-M   'P 1'
#
loop_
_entity.id
_entity.type
_entity.pdbx_description
1 polymer ?
#
loop_
_entity_poly.entity_id
_entity_poly.type
_entity_poly.pdbx_seq_one_letter_code
_entity_poly.pdbx_strand_id
1 'polypeptide(L)'
;MQLSLGLLVASLVASIGAQSTFSPARPPAIPLAVRSPYLSTWLDAGSDGGNGGYLAGQWPVFWQNQVTGWAGMIRVDGDVYTWMGLPGTKTVNQIAYEYTSTKSIFTMHVDNKLEMNITFLSPITPEDFKRQSLVFSYLNVEVSSLDDQDYDVQVYADISAEWVSGDRNAVAEWDYGTTDGVAYHKVYRQTQLAFSEKNEQGEWGYWYWATDASPGMTHQSGSGGDVRSQFSNNGKLANKGDTNFRAIQEDWPVFGFSSDLGSVGSSPVSTLFSLGLTQDQAAQYEGAQSYGPVPSLWKSYFDTELAALAFFHHDYSESTIFSTEFDEKVARDSIATAGQDYLTITSLSARQAFGATQLCGTQEKTYLFLKEISSDGNMNTVDVVFPAYPIFLYSNPALLRLVLDPLFENQEAGKYPNDYSMHDMGSSYPNATGHSDGSDEKMPLEECGDMLIMTLAYSQKSGDTDYLKLHYNLLKKWTSYLVADSLYPANQISTDDFAGSLANQTNLALKGMIGIQAMAVIANKTGHPDDAANFTSIAHDYITQWQELAIAKDANPPHTTLSYGDTSSHGLLYNLFADAQLGLSLVPQSVYQMQSNFYPTVANKYGVPLDTRHAYTKSDWECFAAAIASVDTRNMFLKDLATWINETPTNRPLTDLYDTESGNYPQNTFVARPVMGGSFAPLLVRS
;
A
#
# COMPACT_ATOMS: atom_id res chain seq x y z
N MET A 1 43.30 -43.76 -47.99
CA MET A 1 43.35 -43.15 -46.65
C MET A 1 42.08 -42.31 -46.51
N GLN A 2 41.03 -42.88 -45.99
CA GLN A 2 39.79 -42.16 -45.68
C GLN A 2 39.74 -41.90 -44.18
N LEU A 3 39.71 -40.63 -43.80
CA LEU A 3 39.48 -40.21 -42.41
C LEU A 3 37.95 -40.03 -42.21
N SER A 4 37.41 -40.86 -41.33
CA SER A 4 36.02 -40.72 -40.86
C SER A 4 36.00 -39.71 -39.73
N LEU A 5 35.27 -38.60 -39.90
CA LEU A 5 34.97 -37.62 -38.87
C LEU A 5 33.68 -38.07 -38.15
N GLY A 6 33.83 -38.56 -36.92
CA GLY A 6 32.68 -38.85 -36.05
C GLY A 6 32.17 -37.55 -35.39
N LEU A 7 30.94 -37.13 -35.69
CA LEU A 7 30.22 -36.10 -34.98
C LEU A 7 29.70 -36.66 -33.65
N LEU A 8 30.27 -36.17 -32.55
CA LEU A 8 29.63 -36.34 -31.23
C LEU A 8 28.52 -35.30 -31.12
N VAL A 9 27.27 -35.72 -31.17
CA VAL A 9 26.11 -34.90 -30.80
C VAL A 9 25.96 -35.05 -29.29
N ALA A 10 26.40 -34.05 -28.56
CA ALA A 10 26.05 -33.91 -27.15
C ALA A 10 24.63 -33.35 -27.08
N SER A 11 23.66 -34.22 -26.76
CA SER A 11 22.32 -33.81 -26.39
C SER A 11 22.34 -33.10 -25.04
N LEU A 12 22.30 -31.77 -25.02
CA LEU A 12 21.87 -31.01 -23.86
C LEU A 12 20.40 -31.35 -23.58
N VAL A 13 20.14 -32.21 -22.64
CA VAL A 13 18.83 -32.29 -21.99
C VAL A 13 18.76 -31.12 -21.05
N ALA A 14 18.21 -30.00 -21.54
CA ALA A 14 17.73 -28.95 -20.64
C ALA A 14 16.56 -29.57 -19.87
N SER A 15 16.72 -29.79 -18.58
CA SER A 15 15.60 -30.04 -17.68
C SER A 15 14.77 -28.73 -17.67
N ILE A 16 13.67 -28.73 -18.41
CA ILE A 16 12.65 -27.71 -18.28
C ILE A 16 12.00 -28.02 -16.92
N GLY A 17 12.52 -27.42 -15.83
CA GLY A 17 11.79 -27.33 -14.58
C GLY A 17 10.43 -26.67 -14.88
N ALA A 18 9.35 -27.19 -14.33
CA ALA A 18 8.05 -26.56 -14.46
C ALA A 18 8.17 -25.12 -13.96
N GLN A 19 7.70 -24.17 -14.78
CA GLN A 19 7.68 -22.76 -14.40
C GLN A 19 6.67 -22.56 -13.27
N SER A 20 7.00 -21.75 -12.25
CA SER A 20 6.08 -21.41 -11.16
C SER A 20 4.77 -20.85 -11.70
N THR A 21 3.66 -21.28 -11.10
CA THR A 21 2.34 -20.66 -11.33
C THR A 21 2.15 -19.45 -10.44
N PHE A 22 1.31 -18.52 -10.87
CA PHE A 22 0.96 -17.30 -10.12
C PHE A 22 -0.55 -17.13 -10.09
N SER A 23 -1.13 -16.94 -8.90
CA SER A 23 -2.56 -16.77 -8.68
C SER A 23 -2.84 -15.58 -7.73
N PRO A 24 -3.80 -14.69 -8.08
CA PRO A 24 -4.61 -14.65 -9.29
C PRO A 24 -3.86 -14.18 -10.54
N ALA A 25 -2.69 -13.55 -10.42
CA ALA A 25 -1.82 -13.07 -11.49
C ALA A 25 -0.37 -12.99 -11.01
N ARG A 26 0.59 -12.79 -11.91
CA ARG A 26 1.97 -12.42 -11.55
C ARG A 26 2.03 -10.91 -11.29
N PRO A 27 2.17 -10.43 -10.05
CA PRO A 27 2.28 -9.00 -9.79
C PRO A 27 3.65 -8.46 -10.21
N PRO A 28 3.81 -7.14 -10.39
CA PRO A 28 5.12 -6.53 -10.68
C PRO A 28 6.10 -6.63 -9.49
N ALA A 29 5.58 -6.58 -8.27
CA ALA A 29 6.31 -6.90 -7.05
C ALA A 29 5.40 -7.62 -6.04
N ILE A 30 5.98 -8.51 -5.26
CA ILE A 30 5.29 -9.33 -4.27
C ILE A 30 5.46 -8.69 -2.89
N PRO A 31 4.38 -8.32 -2.18
CA PRO A 31 4.49 -7.81 -0.82
C PRO A 31 4.85 -8.96 0.15
N LEU A 32 5.96 -8.81 0.91
CA LEU A 32 6.38 -9.78 1.91
C LEU A 32 6.03 -9.32 3.32
N ALA A 33 6.45 -8.10 3.70
CA ALA A 33 6.10 -7.47 4.97
C ALA A 33 5.74 -6.01 4.70
N VAL A 34 4.43 -5.72 4.59
CA VAL A 34 3.92 -4.39 4.22
C VAL A 34 2.85 -3.99 5.22
N ARG A 35 3.20 -3.08 6.15
CA ARG A 35 2.40 -2.81 7.33
C ARG A 35 2.36 -1.35 7.77
N SER A 36 3.39 -0.59 7.44
CA SER A 36 3.52 0.85 7.72
C SER A 36 4.49 1.47 6.71
N PRO A 37 4.63 2.80 6.67
CA PRO A 37 5.62 3.46 5.82
C PRO A 37 7.05 2.92 5.97
N TYR A 38 7.42 2.41 7.15
CA TYR A 38 8.76 1.89 7.43
C TYR A 38 8.86 0.36 7.40
N LEU A 39 7.77 -0.38 7.58
CA LEU A 39 7.71 -1.82 7.37
C LEU A 39 7.04 -2.09 6.03
N SER A 40 7.80 -1.96 4.94
CA SER A 40 7.33 -2.06 3.56
C SER A 40 8.37 -2.74 2.68
N THR A 41 8.47 -4.07 2.82
CA THR A 41 9.43 -4.91 2.11
C THR A 41 8.74 -5.79 1.08
N TRP A 42 9.34 -5.84 -0.11
CA TRP A 42 8.82 -6.43 -1.32
C TRP A 42 9.83 -7.34 -1.99
N LEU A 43 9.34 -8.21 -2.87
CA LEU A 43 10.16 -9.02 -3.77
C LEU A 43 9.87 -8.58 -5.21
N ASP A 44 10.90 -8.16 -5.94
CA ASP A 44 10.78 -7.80 -7.35
C ASP A 44 10.31 -9.02 -8.17
N ALA A 45 9.26 -8.85 -8.97
CA ALA A 45 8.65 -9.97 -9.71
C ALA A 45 8.48 -9.69 -11.21
N GLY A 46 8.70 -8.45 -11.63
CA GLY A 46 8.68 -8.06 -13.05
C GLY A 46 9.88 -8.58 -13.83
N SER A 47 9.86 -8.36 -15.14
CA SER A 47 10.96 -8.76 -16.03
C SER A 47 12.10 -7.74 -16.09
N ASP A 48 11.87 -6.51 -15.62
CA ASP A 48 12.88 -5.44 -15.62
C ASP A 48 13.70 -5.47 -14.34
N GLY A 49 14.66 -6.41 -14.28
CA GLY A 49 15.60 -6.59 -13.16
C GLY A 49 15.08 -7.45 -12.00
N GLY A 50 13.83 -7.89 -12.04
CA GLY A 50 13.28 -8.85 -11.07
C GLY A 50 13.65 -10.29 -11.42
N ASN A 51 13.54 -11.20 -10.44
CA ASN A 51 13.79 -12.64 -10.60
C ASN A 51 12.52 -13.40 -11.04
N GLY A 52 11.60 -12.74 -11.72
CA GLY A 52 10.33 -13.35 -12.17
C GLY A 52 9.39 -13.74 -11.05
N GLY A 53 9.60 -13.25 -9.82
CA GLY A 53 8.80 -13.57 -8.63
C GLY A 53 9.23 -14.85 -7.90
N TYR A 54 10.44 -15.35 -8.16
CA TYR A 54 11.01 -16.45 -7.37
C TYR A 54 11.62 -15.90 -6.08
N LEU A 55 11.23 -16.47 -4.94
CA LEU A 55 11.67 -16.02 -3.61
C LEU A 55 13.16 -16.30 -3.37
N ALA A 56 13.66 -17.44 -3.84
CA ALA A 56 15.07 -17.76 -3.82
C ALA A 56 15.79 -17.15 -5.03
N GLY A 57 17.00 -16.65 -4.81
CA GLY A 57 17.85 -16.13 -5.89
C GLY A 57 17.86 -14.61 -6.04
N GLN A 58 17.18 -13.88 -5.15
CA GLN A 58 17.25 -12.41 -5.05
C GLN A 58 17.00 -11.95 -3.62
N TRP A 59 17.50 -10.75 -3.27
CA TRP A 59 17.22 -10.14 -1.98
C TRP A 59 15.86 -9.42 -2.00
N PRO A 60 15.05 -9.55 -0.94
CA PRO A 60 13.95 -8.63 -0.71
C PRO A 60 14.43 -7.18 -0.61
N VAL A 61 13.58 -6.26 -1.04
CA VAL A 61 13.91 -4.83 -1.07
C VAL A 61 12.83 -4.01 -0.35
N PHE A 62 13.24 -2.92 0.27
CA PHE A 62 12.33 -1.88 0.70
C PHE A 62 11.67 -1.23 -0.53
N TRP A 63 10.47 -0.67 -0.40
CA TRP A 63 9.73 -0.10 -1.54
C TRP A 63 10.57 0.88 -2.40
N GLN A 64 11.52 1.56 -1.77
CA GLN A 64 12.45 2.50 -2.42
C GLN A 64 13.61 1.80 -3.15
N ASN A 65 13.61 0.45 -3.18
CA ASN A 65 14.61 -0.39 -3.86
C ASN A 65 15.95 -0.60 -3.13
N GLN A 66 16.00 -0.34 -1.82
CA GLN A 66 17.15 -0.74 -1.02
C GLN A 66 16.97 -2.14 -0.47
N VAL A 67 18.04 -2.93 -0.50
CA VAL A 67 18.03 -4.28 0.08
C VAL A 67 17.65 -4.21 1.56
N THR A 68 16.66 -5.01 1.94
CA THR A 68 16.33 -5.39 3.32
C THR A 68 16.65 -6.87 3.44
N GLY A 69 17.90 -7.18 3.78
CA GLY A 69 18.41 -8.54 3.75
C GLY A 69 17.53 -9.47 4.60
N TRP A 70 16.97 -10.48 3.95
CA TRP A 70 16.14 -11.51 4.56
C TRP A 70 16.44 -12.83 3.85
N ALA A 71 16.96 -13.80 4.57
CA ALA A 71 17.42 -15.07 4.00
C ALA A 71 16.76 -16.27 4.70
N GLY A 72 16.56 -17.31 3.91
CA GLY A 72 16.03 -18.57 4.38
C GLY A 72 16.73 -19.78 3.77
N MET A 73 17.07 -20.76 4.59
CA MET A 73 17.65 -22.03 4.18
C MET A 73 16.90 -23.18 4.85
N ILE A 74 16.91 -24.34 4.20
CA ILE A 74 16.43 -25.61 4.74
C ILE A 74 17.52 -26.66 4.55
N ARG A 75 17.72 -27.50 5.55
CA ARG A 75 18.63 -28.64 5.51
C ARG A 75 17.82 -29.92 5.62
N VAL A 76 18.01 -30.84 4.68
CA VAL A 76 17.29 -32.11 4.55
C VAL A 76 18.31 -33.23 4.47
N ASP A 77 18.35 -34.13 5.47
CA ASP A 77 19.32 -35.24 5.57
C ASP A 77 20.79 -34.79 5.40
N GLY A 78 21.09 -33.53 5.73
CA GLY A 78 22.43 -32.98 5.63
C GLY A 78 22.66 -32.08 4.39
N ASP A 79 21.85 -32.16 3.36
CA ASP A 79 21.92 -31.31 2.19
C ASP A 79 21.19 -29.96 2.45
N VAL A 80 21.79 -28.84 1.99
CA VAL A 80 21.29 -27.48 2.28
C VAL A 80 20.78 -26.81 1.02
N TYR A 81 19.61 -26.18 1.13
CA TYR A 81 18.94 -25.46 0.05
C TYR A 81 18.51 -24.07 0.52
N THR A 82 18.56 -23.10 -0.41
CA THR A 82 18.02 -21.74 -0.23
C THR A 82 16.55 -21.71 -0.65
N TRP A 83 15.68 -21.22 0.23
CA TRP A 83 14.29 -20.94 -0.11
C TRP A 83 13.97 -19.43 -0.16
N MET A 84 14.83 -18.54 0.39
CA MET A 84 14.68 -17.09 0.33
C MET A 84 16.04 -16.39 0.32
N GLY A 85 16.15 -15.30 -0.46
CA GLY A 85 17.38 -14.50 -0.53
C GLY A 85 18.51 -15.16 -1.33
N LEU A 86 19.76 -14.75 -1.06
CA LEU A 86 20.98 -15.17 -1.75
C LEU A 86 22.06 -15.69 -0.78
N PRO A 87 21.77 -16.66 0.10
CA PRO A 87 22.78 -17.20 1.02
C PRO A 87 23.85 -18.10 0.37
N GLY A 88 23.72 -18.42 -0.92
CA GLY A 88 24.80 -19.08 -1.68
C GLY A 88 24.75 -20.60 -1.77
N THR A 89 23.63 -21.26 -1.42
CA THR A 89 23.42 -22.70 -1.61
C THR A 89 22.55 -23.00 -2.84
N LYS A 90 22.31 -24.30 -3.14
CA LYS A 90 21.32 -24.67 -4.15
C LYS A 90 19.96 -24.07 -3.81
N THR A 91 19.18 -23.64 -4.80
CA THR A 91 17.82 -23.16 -4.58
C THR A 91 16.82 -24.30 -4.58
N VAL A 92 15.75 -24.16 -3.79
CA VAL A 92 14.55 -24.99 -3.90
C VAL A 92 13.83 -24.71 -5.22
N ASN A 93 12.90 -25.58 -5.62
CA ASN A 93 12.09 -25.38 -6.81
C ASN A 93 10.74 -24.76 -6.42
N GLN A 94 10.48 -23.50 -6.81
CA GLN A 94 9.20 -22.83 -6.58
C GLN A 94 8.15 -23.37 -7.55
N ILE A 95 7.05 -23.88 -7.03
CA ILE A 95 5.95 -24.51 -7.77
C ILE A 95 4.82 -23.52 -8.03
N ALA A 96 4.44 -22.76 -6.99
CA ALA A 96 3.34 -21.82 -7.06
C ALA A 96 3.60 -20.60 -6.16
N TYR A 97 2.96 -19.52 -6.55
CA TYR A 97 2.76 -18.33 -5.73
C TYR A 97 1.29 -17.95 -5.75
N GLU A 98 0.73 -17.70 -4.57
CA GLU A 98 -0.62 -17.19 -4.39
C GLU A 98 -0.60 -15.95 -3.51
N TYR A 99 -1.51 -15.00 -3.77
CA TYR A 99 -1.70 -13.86 -2.87
C TYR A 99 -3.16 -13.56 -2.62
N THR A 100 -3.42 -13.06 -1.41
CA THR A 100 -4.67 -12.47 -0.97
C THR A 100 -4.42 -11.02 -0.56
N SER A 101 -5.43 -10.36 -0.03
CA SER A 101 -5.30 -8.99 0.52
C SER A 101 -4.25 -8.91 1.64
N THR A 102 -4.05 -9.98 2.41
CA THR A 102 -3.18 -9.99 3.60
C THR A 102 -2.01 -10.95 3.51
N LYS A 103 -2.04 -11.94 2.59
CA LYS A 103 -1.06 -13.03 2.52
C LYS A 103 -0.33 -13.08 1.20
N SER A 104 0.94 -13.53 1.26
CA SER A 104 1.74 -14.00 0.13
C SER A 104 2.22 -15.39 0.45
N ILE A 105 1.84 -16.39 -0.37
CA ILE A 105 2.05 -17.81 -0.10
C ILE A 105 2.87 -18.41 -1.23
N PHE A 106 3.99 -19.05 -0.88
CA PHE A 106 4.87 -19.73 -1.83
C PHE A 106 4.82 -21.23 -1.55
N THR A 107 4.51 -22.02 -2.57
CA THR A 107 4.66 -23.49 -2.52
C THR A 107 5.96 -23.87 -3.21
N MET A 108 6.82 -24.60 -2.54
CA MET A 108 8.14 -24.98 -3.02
C MET A 108 8.41 -26.48 -2.79
N HIS A 109 9.15 -27.10 -3.71
CA HIS A 109 9.63 -28.47 -3.55
C HIS A 109 11.14 -28.48 -3.27
N VAL A 110 11.55 -29.23 -2.26
CA VAL A 110 12.95 -29.44 -1.90
C VAL A 110 13.35 -30.83 -2.38
N ASP A 111 14.18 -30.91 -3.44
CA ASP A 111 14.74 -32.15 -4.00
C ASP A 111 13.70 -33.23 -4.32
N ASN A 112 12.45 -32.86 -4.63
CA ASN A 112 11.29 -33.74 -4.80
C ASN A 112 11.00 -34.65 -3.59
N LYS A 113 11.52 -34.32 -2.42
CA LYS A 113 11.30 -35.02 -1.16
C LYS A 113 10.28 -34.33 -0.28
N LEU A 114 10.40 -33.02 -0.17
CA LEU A 114 9.57 -32.20 0.73
C LEU A 114 8.81 -31.12 -0.06
N GLU A 115 7.61 -30.80 0.41
CA GLU A 115 6.89 -29.56 0.11
C GLU A 115 7.08 -28.57 1.25
N MET A 116 7.33 -27.32 0.88
CA MET A 116 7.34 -26.18 1.79
C MET A 116 6.21 -25.23 1.41
N ASN A 117 5.39 -24.84 2.37
CA ASN A 117 4.45 -23.74 2.24
C ASN A 117 4.93 -22.57 3.11
N ILE A 118 5.32 -21.49 2.44
CA ILE A 118 5.91 -20.31 3.07
C ILE A 118 4.88 -19.18 2.99
N THR A 119 4.34 -18.80 4.14
CA THR A 119 3.31 -17.77 4.25
C THR A 119 3.86 -16.50 4.90
N PHE A 120 3.87 -15.41 4.15
CA PHE A 120 4.03 -14.05 4.68
C PHE A 120 2.64 -13.48 4.94
N LEU A 121 2.37 -13.07 6.17
CA LEU A 121 1.10 -12.49 6.58
C LEU A 121 1.34 -11.11 7.19
N SER A 122 0.80 -10.07 6.55
CA SER A 122 0.70 -8.72 7.11
C SER A 122 -0.78 -8.46 7.45
N PRO A 123 -1.19 -8.60 8.72
CA PRO A 123 -2.60 -8.53 9.09
C PRO A 123 -3.23 -7.16 8.78
N ILE A 124 -4.47 -7.17 8.27
CA ILE A 124 -5.33 -5.99 8.15
C ILE A 124 -6.55 -6.24 9.04
N THR A 125 -6.64 -5.50 10.14
CA THR A 125 -7.68 -5.65 11.17
C THR A 125 -8.33 -4.30 11.46
N PRO A 126 -9.05 -3.69 10.50
CA PRO A 126 -9.48 -2.30 10.55
C PRO A 126 -10.49 -2.00 11.65
N GLU A 127 -11.18 -3.02 12.17
CA GLU A 127 -12.12 -2.89 13.29
C GLU A 127 -11.46 -3.09 14.66
N ASP A 128 -10.21 -3.59 14.72
CA ASP A 128 -9.45 -3.83 15.96
C ASP A 128 -8.19 -2.95 15.98
N PHE A 129 -8.31 -1.76 16.56
CA PHE A 129 -7.20 -0.80 16.63
C PHE A 129 -6.03 -1.27 17.49
N LYS A 130 -6.25 -2.20 18.44
CA LYS A 130 -5.15 -2.81 19.20
C LYS A 130 -4.25 -3.60 18.26
N ARG A 131 -4.80 -4.50 17.44
CA ARG A 131 -4.06 -5.30 16.46
C ARG A 131 -3.57 -4.43 15.31
N GLN A 132 -4.42 -3.53 14.81
CA GLN A 132 -4.06 -2.64 13.70
C GLN A 132 -2.93 -1.68 14.04
N SER A 133 -2.70 -1.33 15.31
CA SER A 133 -1.60 -0.44 15.73
C SER A 133 -0.23 -1.11 15.78
N LEU A 134 -0.17 -2.45 15.79
CA LEU A 134 1.07 -3.20 15.83
C LEU A 134 1.74 -3.24 14.45
N VAL A 135 2.94 -2.66 14.34
CA VAL A 135 3.73 -2.63 13.11
C VAL A 135 4.57 -3.90 13.03
N PHE A 136 3.90 -5.04 12.83
CA PHE A 136 4.50 -6.37 12.75
C PHE A 136 3.91 -7.19 11.60
N SER A 137 4.67 -8.16 11.10
CA SER A 137 4.30 -9.17 10.11
C SER A 137 4.77 -10.55 10.56
N TYR A 138 4.07 -11.60 10.09
CA TYR A 138 4.45 -12.99 10.32
C TYR A 138 5.11 -13.60 9.08
N LEU A 139 5.99 -14.55 9.33
CA LEU A 139 6.50 -15.52 8.37
C LEU A 139 6.33 -16.92 8.96
N ASN A 140 5.44 -17.73 8.37
CA ASN A 140 5.26 -19.12 8.74
C ASN A 140 5.86 -20.03 7.67
N VAL A 141 6.69 -20.97 8.08
CA VAL A 141 7.31 -21.98 7.22
C VAL A 141 6.79 -23.34 7.63
N GLU A 142 6.00 -23.97 6.76
CA GLU A 142 5.44 -25.29 6.95
C GLU A 142 6.11 -26.28 6.00
N VAL A 143 6.42 -27.48 6.48
CA VAL A 143 7.15 -28.52 5.73
C VAL A 143 6.45 -29.87 5.91
N SER A 144 6.27 -30.62 4.80
CA SER A 144 5.75 -31.99 4.81
C SER A 144 6.43 -32.86 3.74
N SER A 145 6.42 -34.18 3.90
CA SER A 145 6.96 -35.11 2.93
C SER A 145 6.01 -35.28 1.72
N LEU A 146 6.59 -35.38 0.51
CA LEU A 146 5.89 -35.63 -0.74
C LEU A 146 5.71 -37.11 -1.07
N ASP A 147 6.50 -38.00 -0.43
CA ASP A 147 6.60 -39.42 -0.80
C ASP A 147 6.36 -40.38 0.39
N ASP A 148 5.78 -39.88 1.49
CA ASP A 148 5.50 -40.63 2.73
C ASP A 148 6.75 -41.20 3.43
N GLN A 149 7.96 -40.73 3.07
CA GLN A 149 9.18 -41.04 3.80
C GLN A 149 9.43 -39.96 4.87
N ASP A 150 10.14 -40.33 5.89
CA ASP A 150 10.59 -39.40 6.93
C ASP A 150 11.97 -38.84 6.61
N TYR A 151 12.13 -37.53 6.76
CA TYR A 151 13.37 -36.80 6.51
C TYR A 151 13.80 -35.98 7.72
N ASP A 152 15.11 -35.95 8.02
CA ASP A 152 15.66 -35.08 9.06
C ASP A 152 15.76 -33.63 8.57
N VAL A 153 15.00 -32.72 9.19
CA VAL A 153 14.79 -31.36 8.65
C VAL A 153 15.15 -30.29 9.68
N GLN A 154 15.99 -29.33 9.26
CA GLN A 154 16.25 -28.10 9.98
C GLN A 154 15.93 -26.89 9.08
N VAL A 155 15.27 -25.86 9.65
CA VAL A 155 14.92 -24.62 8.98
C VAL A 155 15.71 -23.47 9.59
N TYR A 156 16.20 -22.58 8.74
CA TYR A 156 16.92 -21.35 9.12
C TYR A 156 16.28 -20.14 8.46
N ALA A 157 16.18 -19.04 9.23
CA ALA A 157 15.90 -17.72 8.69
C ALA A 157 16.65 -16.62 9.43
N ASP A 158 17.06 -15.57 8.71
CA ASP A 158 17.71 -14.39 9.28
C ASP A 158 17.20 -13.09 8.66
N ILE A 159 17.31 -12.01 9.41
CA ILE A 159 17.31 -10.64 8.88
C ILE A 159 18.70 -10.02 9.03
N SER A 160 19.04 -9.06 8.16
CA SER A 160 20.27 -8.29 8.29
C SER A 160 20.05 -6.96 9.02
N ALA A 161 21.14 -6.29 9.40
CA ALA A 161 21.07 -4.94 9.95
C ALA A 161 20.59 -3.89 8.94
N GLU A 162 20.43 -4.23 7.66
CA GLU A 162 19.90 -3.32 6.62
C GLU A 162 18.47 -2.84 6.88
N TRP A 163 17.71 -3.54 7.71
CA TRP A 163 16.37 -3.12 8.14
C TRP A 163 16.37 -1.85 9.00
N VAL A 164 17.48 -1.55 9.67
CA VAL A 164 17.57 -0.56 10.75
C VAL A 164 17.64 0.88 10.27
N SER A 165 18.25 1.11 9.10
CA SER A 165 18.55 2.46 8.61
C SER A 165 18.82 2.46 7.11
N GLY A 166 18.38 3.51 6.43
CA GLY A 166 18.75 3.79 5.04
C GLY A 166 20.20 4.28 4.88
N ASP A 167 20.87 4.65 5.95
CA ASP A 167 22.30 4.96 5.97
C ASP A 167 23.13 3.70 6.32
N ARG A 168 23.73 3.08 5.32
CA ARG A 168 24.54 1.88 5.51
C ARG A 168 25.85 2.12 6.27
N ASN A 169 26.27 3.38 6.48
CA ASN A 169 27.39 3.76 7.36
C ASN A 169 26.95 3.88 8.83
N ALA A 170 25.64 3.90 9.12
CA ALA A 170 25.16 3.94 10.48
C ALA A 170 25.58 2.68 11.24
N VAL A 171 26.02 2.87 12.48
CA VAL A 171 26.35 1.75 13.38
C VAL A 171 25.04 1.16 13.88
N ALA A 172 24.89 -0.15 13.72
CA ALA A 172 23.83 -0.93 14.32
C ALA A 172 24.27 -1.56 15.64
N GLU A 173 23.36 -1.59 16.62
CA GLU A 173 23.47 -2.36 17.85
C GLU A 173 22.38 -3.42 17.89
N TRP A 174 22.60 -4.46 18.69
CA TRP A 174 21.66 -5.57 18.79
C TRP A 174 21.77 -6.30 20.12
N ASP A 175 20.65 -6.89 20.51
CA ASP A 175 20.54 -7.75 21.69
C ASP A 175 19.79 -9.03 21.30
N TYR A 176 20.04 -10.09 22.07
CA TYR A 176 19.24 -11.31 22.06
C TYR A 176 18.59 -11.49 23.43
N GLY A 177 17.32 -11.93 23.44
CA GLY A 177 16.61 -12.22 24.67
C GLY A 177 15.42 -13.16 24.47
N THR A 178 14.73 -13.43 25.57
CA THR A 178 13.48 -14.17 25.58
C THR A 178 12.44 -13.43 26.42
N THR A 179 11.18 -13.49 26.01
CA THR A 179 10.05 -12.96 26.75
C THR A 179 8.84 -13.84 26.52
N ASP A 180 8.19 -14.30 27.58
CA ASP A 180 6.94 -15.08 27.52
C ASP A 180 6.98 -16.23 26.50
N GLY A 181 8.05 -17.01 26.47
CA GLY A 181 8.21 -18.12 25.52
C GLY A 181 8.62 -17.74 24.11
N VAL A 182 8.86 -16.46 23.82
CA VAL A 182 9.32 -15.93 22.53
C VAL A 182 10.80 -15.57 22.62
N ALA A 183 11.61 -16.10 21.72
CA ALA A 183 13.01 -15.70 21.53
C ALA A 183 13.07 -14.57 20.50
N TYR A 184 13.90 -13.56 20.74
CA TYR A 184 13.99 -12.42 19.85
C TYR A 184 15.43 -11.90 19.68
N HIS A 185 15.75 -11.41 18.50
CA HIS A 185 16.79 -10.43 18.28
C HIS A 185 16.15 -9.04 18.22
N LYS A 186 16.69 -8.09 18.99
CA LYS A 186 16.36 -6.67 18.94
C LYS A 186 17.49 -5.95 18.24
N VAL A 187 17.20 -5.22 17.17
CA VAL A 187 18.21 -4.57 16.33
C VAL A 187 17.84 -3.10 16.14
N TYR A 188 18.81 -2.21 16.29
CA TYR A 188 18.52 -0.78 16.23
C TYR A 188 19.76 0.03 15.84
N ARG A 189 19.52 1.25 15.35
CA ARG A 189 20.56 2.22 15.10
C ARG A 189 21.13 2.72 16.43
N GLN A 190 22.45 2.68 16.60
CA GLN A 190 23.12 3.11 17.85
C GLN A 190 22.73 4.54 18.23
N THR A 191 22.80 5.48 17.30
CA THR A 191 22.34 6.86 17.48
C THR A 191 20.93 7.00 16.93
N GLN A 192 19.91 7.00 17.78
CA GLN A 192 18.53 7.19 17.39
C GLN A 192 18.32 8.64 16.91
N LEU A 193 17.85 8.79 15.67
CA LEU A 193 17.53 10.10 15.07
C LEU A 193 16.01 10.20 14.92
N ALA A 194 15.32 10.46 16.02
CA ALA A 194 13.87 10.50 16.05
C ALA A 194 13.29 11.44 14.98
N PHE A 195 12.20 11.01 14.34
CA PHE A 195 11.47 11.74 13.31
C PHE A 195 12.30 12.12 12.07
N SER A 196 13.35 11.36 11.79
CA SER A 196 14.15 11.53 10.58
C SER A 196 14.14 10.28 9.70
N GLU A 197 14.39 10.49 8.43
CA GLU A 197 14.47 9.44 7.42
C GLU A 197 15.80 9.50 6.67
N LYS A 198 16.25 8.36 6.20
CA LYS A 198 17.31 8.25 5.20
C LYS A 198 16.89 7.25 4.14
N ASN A 199 16.86 7.67 2.88
CA ASN A 199 16.35 6.85 1.79
C ASN A 199 14.97 6.23 2.14
N GLU A 200 14.08 7.07 2.68
CA GLU A 200 12.72 6.73 3.10
C GLU A 200 12.60 5.73 4.27
N GLN A 201 13.71 5.18 4.77
CA GLN A 201 13.72 4.35 5.98
C GLN A 201 13.83 5.23 7.22
N GLY A 202 13.07 4.89 8.28
CA GLY A 202 13.12 5.59 9.57
C GLY A 202 14.45 5.35 10.29
N GLU A 203 15.01 6.41 10.89
CA GLU A 203 16.32 6.40 11.56
C GLU A 203 16.21 6.22 13.08
N TRP A 204 15.05 5.74 13.59
CA TRP A 204 14.78 5.48 15.00
C TRP A 204 13.78 4.36 15.19
N GLY A 205 13.73 3.81 16.41
CA GLY A 205 12.90 2.65 16.76
C GLY A 205 13.72 1.39 16.89
N TYR A 206 13.05 0.31 17.24
CA TYR A 206 13.66 -0.99 17.50
C TYR A 206 13.02 -2.04 16.62
N TRP A 207 13.82 -2.72 15.84
CA TRP A 207 13.41 -3.85 15.03
C TRP A 207 13.48 -5.13 15.86
N TYR A 208 12.45 -5.95 15.74
CA TYR A 208 12.36 -7.26 16.37
C TYR A 208 12.23 -8.33 15.31
N TRP A 209 13.11 -9.33 15.43
CA TRP A 209 13.02 -10.58 14.70
C TRP A 209 12.89 -11.70 15.72
N ALA A 210 11.79 -12.48 15.71
CA ALA A 210 11.42 -13.37 16.79
C ALA A 210 10.89 -14.72 16.30
N THR A 211 10.98 -15.73 17.17
CA THR A 211 10.44 -17.08 16.97
C THR A 211 10.12 -17.72 18.33
N ASP A 212 9.49 -18.90 18.34
CA ASP A 212 9.24 -19.66 19.56
C ASP A 212 10.55 -20.07 20.24
N ALA A 213 10.65 -19.84 21.55
CA ALA A 213 11.74 -20.34 22.39
C ALA A 213 11.54 -21.85 22.70
N SER A 214 11.75 -22.68 21.69
CA SER A 214 11.60 -24.14 21.78
C SER A 214 12.93 -24.86 22.03
N PRO A 215 12.94 -26.12 22.53
CA PRO A 215 14.18 -26.87 22.74
C PRO A 215 15.02 -27.12 21.48
N GLY A 216 14.40 -27.16 20.29
CA GLY A 216 15.09 -27.33 18.99
C GLY A 216 15.57 -26.02 18.36
N MET A 217 15.22 -24.86 18.96
CA MET A 217 15.63 -23.56 18.45
C MET A 217 17.06 -23.24 18.87
N THR A 218 17.84 -22.68 17.92
CA THR A 218 19.17 -22.08 18.17
C THR A 218 19.26 -20.72 17.51
N HIS A 219 20.14 -19.85 18.03
CA HIS A 219 20.30 -18.47 17.55
C HIS A 219 21.77 -18.10 17.37
N GLN A 220 22.02 -17.10 16.52
CA GLN A 220 23.33 -16.47 16.40
C GLN A 220 23.21 -15.10 15.74
N SER A 221 24.01 -14.13 16.19
CA SER A 221 24.31 -12.91 15.45
C SER A 221 25.78 -12.88 15.02
N GLY A 222 26.07 -12.16 13.93
CA GLY A 222 27.42 -12.02 13.41
C GLY A 222 27.45 -11.66 11.93
N SER A 223 28.61 -11.80 11.26
CA SER A 223 28.68 -11.59 9.82
C SER A 223 27.76 -12.57 9.07
N GLY A 224 27.13 -12.10 8.00
CA GLY A 224 26.20 -12.94 7.23
C GLY A 224 26.86 -14.23 6.70
N GLY A 225 28.16 -14.15 6.32
CA GLY A 225 28.93 -15.30 5.88
C GLY A 225 29.11 -16.35 6.98
N ASP A 226 29.51 -15.93 8.17
CA ASP A 226 29.79 -16.85 9.28
C ASP A 226 28.53 -17.51 9.83
N VAL A 227 27.46 -16.73 10.04
CA VAL A 227 26.21 -17.24 10.61
C VAL A 227 25.55 -18.25 9.66
N ARG A 228 25.45 -17.92 8.37
CA ARG A 228 24.87 -18.82 7.37
C ARG A 228 25.71 -20.07 7.12
N SER A 229 27.05 -19.93 7.13
CA SER A 229 27.96 -21.09 7.05
C SER A 229 27.86 -22.00 8.26
N GLN A 230 27.65 -21.43 9.46
CA GLN A 230 27.46 -22.21 10.68
C GLN A 230 26.22 -23.12 10.57
N PHE A 231 25.09 -22.59 10.08
CA PHE A 231 23.91 -23.41 9.82
C PHE A 231 24.15 -24.45 8.71
N SER A 232 24.69 -24.03 7.57
CA SER A 232 24.90 -24.92 6.43
C SER A 232 25.77 -26.14 6.80
N ASN A 233 26.80 -25.94 7.61
CA ASN A 233 27.70 -27.02 8.01
C ASN A 233 27.15 -27.92 9.13
N ASN A 234 26.33 -27.35 10.03
CA ASN A 234 26.00 -28.05 11.31
C ASN A 234 24.49 -28.29 11.51
N GLY A 235 23.61 -27.72 10.66
CA GLY A 235 22.15 -27.77 10.83
C GLY A 235 21.62 -26.99 12.04
N LYS A 236 22.49 -26.25 12.72
CA LYS A 236 22.17 -25.44 13.90
C LYS A 236 23.12 -24.27 14.06
N LEU A 237 22.70 -23.29 14.83
CA LEU A 237 23.50 -22.14 15.22
C LEU A 237 24.23 -22.37 16.54
N ALA A 238 25.23 -21.52 16.83
CA ALA A 238 26.14 -21.72 17.95
C ALA A 238 25.61 -21.24 19.31
N ASN A 239 24.40 -20.69 19.38
CA ASN A 239 23.84 -19.98 20.54
C ASN A 239 24.78 -18.89 21.07
N LYS A 240 25.29 -18.08 20.16
CA LYS A 240 26.30 -17.06 20.43
C LYS A 240 25.88 -15.71 19.87
N GLY A 241 25.98 -14.65 20.68
CA GLY A 241 25.88 -13.26 20.24
C GLY A 241 27.24 -12.72 19.78
N ASP A 242 27.24 -11.96 18.71
CA ASP A 242 28.34 -11.06 18.35
C ASP A 242 28.21 -9.79 19.21
N THR A 243 29.29 -9.32 19.77
CA THR A 243 29.35 -8.09 20.58
C THR A 243 30.10 -6.97 19.89
N ASN A 244 30.55 -7.17 18.65
CA ASN A 244 31.22 -6.17 17.86
C ASN A 244 30.20 -5.36 17.05
N PHE A 245 29.60 -4.33 17.68
CA PHE A 245 28.70 -3.40 17.03
C PHE A 245 29.44 -2.59 15.99
N ARG A 246 28.90 -2.48 14.79
CA ARG A 246 29.58 -1.88 13.64
C ARG A 246 28.61 -1.29 12.62
N ALA A 247 29.17 -0.64 11.61
CA ALA A 247 28.37 -0.12 10.50
C ALA A 247 27.62 -1.23 9.77
N ILE A 248 26.39 -0.96 9.32
CA ILE A 248 25.54 -1.91 8.62
C ILE A 248 26.26 -2.57 7.45
N GLN A 249 27.02 -1.81 6.68
CA GLN A 249 27.78 -2.34 5.52
C GLN A 249 29.09 -3.06 5.89
N GLU A 250 29.51 -3.01 7.16
CA GLU A 250 30.70 -3.72 7.62
C GLU A 250 30.34 -5.17 7.96
N ASP A 251 30.72 -6.09 7.07
CA ASP A 251 30.44 -7.53 7.15
C ASP A 251 28.94 -7.91 7.21
N TRP A 252 28.04 -6.98 6.91
CA TRP A 252 26.59 -7.21 6.81
C TRP A 252 26.05 -8.06 7.96
N PRO A 253 25.97 -7.53 9.20
CA PRO A 253 25.52 -8.26 10.36
C PRO A 253 24.12 -8.86 10.15
N VAL A 254 23.95 -10.13 10.53
CA VAL A 254 22.67 -10.84 10.48
C VAL A 254 22.29 -11.42 11.84
N PHE A 255 21.01 -11.64 12.00
CA PHE A 255 20.36 -12.12 13.22
C PHE A 255 19.55 -13.36 12.87
N GLY A 256 20.17 -14.53 13.10
CA GLY A 256 19.63 -15.80 12.64
C GLY A 256 18.96 -16.61 13.74
N PHE A 257 17.90 -17.30 13.35
CA PHE A 257 17.31 -18.42 14.08
C PHE A 257 17.36 -19.69 13.25
N SER A 258 17.50 -20.82 13.92
CA SER A 258 17.36 -22.13 13.31
C SER A 258 16.47 -23.00 14.19
N SER A 259 15.53 -23.69 13.57
CA SER A 259 14.60 -24.62 14.21
C SER A 259 14.89 -26.04 13.72
N ASP A 260 15.13 -26.96 14.63
CA ASP A 260 15.20 -28.39 14.33
C ASP A 260 13.77 -28.97 14.37
N LEU A 261 13.25 -29.34 13.19
CA LEU A 261 11.92 -29.93 13.05
C LEU A 261 11.92 -31.46 13.27
N GLY A 262 13.12 -32.06 13.43
CA GLY A 262 13.27 -33.48 13.60
C GLY A 262 12.89 -34.27 12.34
N SER A 263 12.27 -35.43 12.56
CA SER A 263 11.81 -36.34 11.50
C SER A 263 10.47 -35.85 10.95
N VAL A 264 10.45 -35.33 9.71
CA VAL A 264 9.27 -34.79 9.03
C VAL A 264 8.75 -35.82 8.02
N GLY A 265 7.52 -36.29 8.25
CA GLY A 265 6.76 -37.17 7.34
C GLY A 265 5.65 -36.41 6.61
N SER A 266 4.58 -37.10 6.23
CA SER A 266 3.44 -36.52 5.51
C SER A 266 2.58 -35.55 6.34
N SER A 267 2.69 -35.60 7.68
CA SER A 267 2.03 -34.60 8.55
C SER A 267 2.84 -33.31 8.58
N PRO A 268 2.24 -32.15 8.24
CA PRO A 268 2.98 -30.90 8.23
C PRO A 268 3.52 -30.49 9.60
N VAL A 269 4.74 -29.96 9.61
CA VAL A 269 5.39 -29.34 10.79
C VAL A 269 5.76 -27.93 10.43
N SER A 270 5.54 -26.96 11.33
CA SER A 270 5.79 -25.56 11.06
C SER A 270 6.71 -24.90 12.07
N THR A 271 7.35 -23.81 11.63
CA THR A 271 8.05 -22.85 12.48
C THR A 271 7.56 -21.43 12.14
N LEU A 272 7.28 -20.65 13.18
CA LEU A 272 6.75 -19.30 13.08
C LEU A 272 7.84 -18.28 13.39
N PHE A 273 7.88 -17.23 12.58
CA PHE A 273 8.69 -16.03 12.83
C PHE A 273 7.81 -14.79 12.84
N SER A 274 8.19 -13.80 13.66
CA SER A 274 7.59 -12.47 13.68
C SER A 274 8.65 -11.41 13.42
N LEU A 275 8.33 -10.45 12.56
CA LEU A 275 9.18 -9.31 12.21
C LEU A 275 8.42 -8.02 12.45
N GLY A 276 9.02 -7.05 13.14
CA GLY A 276 8.34 -5.79 13.36
C GLY A 276 9.22 -4.66 13.84
N LEU A 277 8.62 -3.47 13.84
CA LEU A 277 9.23 -2.22 14.28
C LEU A 277 8.41 -1.62 15.41
N THR A 278 9.07 -1.29 16.52
CA THR A 278 8.48 -0.49 17.60
C THR A 278 9.09 0.90 17.64
N GLN A 279 8.24 1.89 17.71
CA GLN A 279 8.60 3.30 17.90
C GLN A 279 7.73 3.84 19.03
N ASP A 280 8.36 4.40 20.07
CA ASP A 280 7.62 4.99 21.18
C ASP A 280 6.87 6.23 20.75
N GLN A 281 7.55 7.08 19.99
CA GLN A 281 7.00 8.27 19.36
C GLN A 281 7.03 8.03 17.85
N ALA A 282 5.87 8.11 17.22
CA ALA A 282 5.74 7.78 15.80
C ALA A 282 5.81 8.98 14.88
N ALA A 283 5.30 10.12 15.34
CA ALA A 283 5.23 11.34 14.54
C ALA A 283 5.41 12.59 15.39
N GLN A 284 5.69 13.72 14.74
CA GLN A 284 5.50 15.06 15.32
C GLN A 284 4.23 15.66 14.72
N TYR A 285 3.46 16.36 15.53
CA TYR A 285 2.19 16.93 15.08
C TYR A 285 1.94 18.32 15.68
N GLU A 286 1.57 19.28 14.82
CA GLU A 286 1.05 20.56 15.21
C GLU A 286 -0.48 20.52 15.28
N GLY A 287 -0.98 20.04 16.42
CA GLY A 287 -2.40 20.02 16.71
C GLY A 287 -2.94 21.39 17.16
N ALA A 288 -4.18 21.40 17.65
CA ALA A 288 -4.85 22.63 18.07
C ALA A 288 -4.10 23.41 19.16
N GLN A 289 -3.41 22.72 20.08
CA GLN A 289 -2.79 23.35 21.24
C GLN A 289 -1.28 23.58 21.10
N SER A 290 -0.53 22.57 20.67
CA SER A 290 0.94 22.63 20.65
C SER A 290 1.53 21.68 19.62
N TYR A 291 2.70 22.06 19.08
CA TYR A 291 3.57 21.16 18.35
C TYR A 291 4.31 20.21 19.31
N GLY A 292 4.31 18.92 19.00
CA GLY A 292 5.03 17.95 19.82
C GLY A 292 4.93 16.51 19.29
N PRO A 293 5.63 15.59 19.98
CA PRO A 293 5.63 14.19 19.60
C PRO A 293 4.29 13.52 19.91
N VAL A 294 3.89 12.61 19.00
CA VAL A 294 2.70 11.76 19.13
C VAL A 294 3.16 10.31 19.26
N PRO A 295 2.72 9.59 20.32
CA PRO A 295 3.11 8.21 20.51
C PRO A 295 2.48 7.30 19.48
N SER A 296 3.11 6.14 19.21
CA SER A 296 2.46 5.03 18.53
C SER A 296 1.27 4.52 19.35
N LEU A 297 0.15 4.24 18.69
CA LEU A 297 -1.09 3.84 19.40
C LEU A 297 -0.94 2.55 20.20
N TRP A 298 -0.07 1.61 19.77
CA TRP A 298 0.17 0.36 20.49
C TRP A 298 0.56 0.56 21.96
N LYS A 299 1.21 1.69 22.29
CA LYS A 299 1.59 2.05 23.68
C LYS A 299 0.39 2.28 24.61
N SER A 300 -0.78 2.53 24.07
CA SER A 300 -2.02 2.62 24.84
C SER A 300 -2.59 1.26 25.25
N TYR A 301 -2.07 0.18 24.68
CA TYR A 301 -2.52 -1.18 24.93
C TYR A 301 -1.48 -2.04 25.65
N PHE A 302 -0.21 -1.69 25.55
CA PHE A 302 0.89 -2.48 26.10
C PHE A 302 1.87 -1.61 26.89
N ASP A 303 2.26 -2.05 28.06
CA ASP A 303 3.18 -1.33 28.94
C ASP A 303 4.62 -1.28 28.40
N THR A 304 5.01 -2.32 27.63
CA THR A 304 6.35 -2.46 27.06
C THR A 304 6.31 -2.99 25.63
N GLU A 305 7.36 -2.70 24.87
CA GLU A 305 7.57 -3.25 23.51
C GLU A 305 7.65 -4.78 23.51
N LEU A 306 8.22 -5.39 24.58
CA LEU A 306 8.30 -6.86 24.69
C LEU A 306 6.92 -7.47 24.96
N ALA A 307 6.04 -6.79 25.69
CA ALA A 307 4.66 -7.24 25.86
C ALA A 307 3.89 -7.19 24.54
N ALA A 308 4.12 -6.14 23.74
CA ALA A 308 3.54 -6.02 22.40
C ALA A 308 4.06 -7.12 21.44
N LEU A 309 5.37 -7.38 21.46
CA LEU A 309 6.00 -8.47 20.69
C LEU A 309 5.42 -9.84 21.06
N ALA A 310 5.39 -10.17 22.35
CA ALA A 310 4.89 -11.45 22.83
C ALA A 310 3.41 -11.64 22.47
N PHE A 311 2.59 -10.59 22.68
CA PHE A 311 1.19 -10.62 22.26
C PHE A 311 1.07 -10.90 20.76
N PHE A 312 1.78 -10.14 19.90
CA PHE A 312 1.70 -10.32 18.45
C PHE A 312 2.12 -11.73 18.05
N HIS A 313 3.23 -12.24 18.58
CA HIS A 313 3.74 -13.59 18.23
C HIS A 313 2.73 -14.69 18.58
N HIS A 314 2.16 -14.66 19.78
CA HIS A 314 1.17 -15.64 20.24
C HIS A 314 -0.21 -15.49 19.57
N ASP A 315 -0.52 -14.30 19.03
CA ASP A 315 -1.79 -13.99 18.37
C ASP A 315 -1.87 -14.53 16.93
N TYR A 316 -0.87 -15.24 16.42
CA TYR A 316 -0.80 -15.70 15.03
C TYR A 316 -2.07 -16.42 14.57
N SER A 317 -2.62 -17.31 15.38
CA SER A 317 -3.83 -18.06 15.07
C SER A 317 -5.03 -17.12 14.89
N GLU A 318 -5.25 -16.20 15.84
CA GLU A 318 -6.34 -15.24 15.80
C GLU A 318 -6.14 -14.22 14.65
N SER A 319 -4.93 -13.70 14.49
CA SER A 319 -4.58 -12.82 13.36
C SER A 319 -4.81 -13.50 12.01
N THR A 320 -4.59 -14.81 11.91
CA THR A 320 -4.87 -15.59 10.69
C THR A 320 -6.36 -15.69 10.43
N ILE A 321 -7.20 -15.85 11.46
CA ILE A 321 -8.66 -15.88 11.34
C ILE A 321 -9.17 -14.52 10.83
N PHE A 322 -8.85 -13.42 11.52
CA PHE A 322 -9.29 -12.08 11.09
C PHE A 322 -8.81 -11.71 9.69
N SER A 323 -7.57 -12.07 9.36
CA SER A 323 -7.02 -11.84 8.02
C SER A 323 -7.76 -12.65 6.95
N THR A 324 -8.11 -13.90 7.27
CA THR A 324 -8.89 -14.74 6.34
C THR A 324 -10.30 -14.18 6.14
N GLU A 325 -10.96 -13.72 7.19
CA GLU A 325 -12.28 -13.06 7.10
C GLU A 325 -12.23 -11.80 6.22
N PHE A 326 -11.18 -11.00 6.36
CA PHE A 326 -10.97 -9.82 5.51
C PHE A 326 -10.70 -10.23 4.05
N ASP A 327 -9.82 -11.19 3.81
CA ASP A 327 -9.51 -11.72 2.48
C ASP A 327 -10.76 -12.27 1.77
N GLU A 328 -11.56 -13.08 2.47
CA GLU A 328 -12.81 -13.65 1.96
C GLU A 328 -13.87 -12.57 1.68
N LYS A 329 -13.95 -11.54 2.53
CA LYS A 329 -14.85 -10.40 2.30
C LYS A 329 -14.48 -9.67 1.02
N VAL A 330 -13.19 -9.33 0.84
CA VAL A 330 -12.70 -8.66 -0.37
C VAL A 330 -12.93 -9.53 -1.60
N ALA A 331 -12.61 -10.83 -1.52
CA ALA A 331 -12.79 -11.75 -2.63
C ALA A 331 -14.25 -11.88 -3.05
N ARG A 332 -15.15 -12.11 -2.10
CA ARG A 332 -16.59 -12.23 -2.36
C ARG A 332 -17.14 -10.97 -3.01
N ASP A 333 -16.84 -9.80 -2.42
CA ASP A 333 -17.42 -8.53 -2.85
C ASP A 333 -16.86 -8.10 -4.21
N SER A 334 -15.57 -8.34 -4.48
CA SER A 334 -14.92 -8.05 -5.77
C SER A 334 -15.45 -8.96 -6.89
N ILE A 335 -15.52 -10.28 -6.64
CA ILE A 335 -16.04 -11.24 -7.63
C ILE A 335 -17.51 -10.94 -7.94
N ALA A 336 -18.32 -10.63 -6.94
CA ALA A 336 -19.72 -10.29 -7.14
C ALA A 336 -19.90 -8.99 -7.96
N THR A 337 -18.98 -8.05 -7.83
CA THR A 337 -19.05 -6.74 -8.51
C THR A 337 -18.59 -6.84 -9.98
N ALA A 338 -17.43 -7.45 -10.25
CA ALA A 338 -16.85 -7.45 -11.59
C ALA A 338 -15.95 -8.67 -11.92
N GLY A 339 -16.03 -9.75 -11.13
CA GLY A 339 -15.35 -11.01 -11.44
C GLY A 339 -13.89 -11.08 -11.00
N GLN A 340 -13.16 -12.04 -11.58
CA GLN A 340 -11.79 -12.39 -11.17
C GLN A 340 -10.76 -11.30 -11.45
N ASP A 341 -10.89 -10.57 -12.56
CA ASP A 341 -10.00 -9.46 -12.90
C ASP A 341 -10.02 -8.39 -11.81
N TYR A 342 -11.19 -8.09 -11.30
CA TYR A 342 -11.34 -7.12 -10.22
C TYR A 342 -10.76 -7.62 -8.88
N LEU A 343 -10.92 -8.91 -8.57
CA LEU A 343 -10.26 -9.51 -7.41
C LEU A 343 -8.73 -9.40 -7.50
N THR A 344 -8.15 -9.61 -8.68
CA THR A 344 -6.72 -9.43 -8.90
C THR A 344 -6.23 -8.06 -8.45
N ILE A 345 -6.98 -7.01 -8.78
CA ILE A 345 -6.66 -5.62 -8.43
C ILE A 345 -6.80 -5.37 -6.93
N THR A 346 -7.97 -5.67 -6.36
CA THR A 346 -8.28 -5.35 -4.96
C THR A 346 -7.41 -6.12 -3.97
N SER A 347 -7.09 -7.38 -4.26
CA SER A 347 -6.21 -8.20 -3.40
C SER A 347 -4.80 -7.63 -3.31
N LEU A 348 -4.25 -7.10 -4.40
CA LEU A 348 -2.89 -6.52 -4.37
C LEU A 348 -2.88 -5.11 -3.76
N SER A 349 -3.96 -4.35 -3.95
CA SER A 349 -4.06 -2.95 -3.51
C SER A 349 -4.21 -2.79 -2.00
N ALA A 350 -4.87 -3.73 -1.31
CA ALA A 350 -5.24 -3.58 0.10
C ALA A 350 -4.02 -3.37 1.01
N ARG A 351 -3.03 -4.29 0.96
CA ARG A 351 -1.82 -4.14 1.78
C ARG A 351 -1.03 -2.89 1.45
N GLN A 352 -0.95 -2.51 0.18
CA GLN A 352 -0.24 -1.31 -0.25
C GLN A 352 -0.88 -0.05 0.33
N ALA A 353 -2.21 0.06 0.29
CA ALA A 353 -2.91 1.22 0.84
C ALA A 353 -2.74 1.33 2.37
N PHE A 354 -2.97 0.24 3.10
CA PHE A 354 -2.75 0.21 4.55
C PHE A 354 -1.26 0.38 4.93
N GLY A 355 -0.35 -0.11 4.11
CA GLY A 355 1.10 -0.02 4.31
C GLY A 355 1.66 1.41 4.28
N ALA A 356 0.89 2.39 3.83
CA ALA A 356 1.26 3.80 3.88
C ALA A 356 0.71 4.53 5.11
N THR A 357 0.10 3.82 6.06
CA THR A 357 -0.56 4.42 7.23
C THR A 357 0.01 3.92 8.56
N GLN A 358 -0.14 4.75 9.61
CA GLN A 358 0.21 4.38 10.97
C GLN A 358 -0.79 4.99 11.97
N LEU A 359 -1.33 4.15 12.85
CA LEU A 359 -2.16 4.60 13.98
C LEU A 359 -1.29 5.17 15.11
N CYS A 360 -1.60 6.38 15.53
CA CYS A 360 -0.87 7.15 16.52
C CYS A 360 -1.80 7.74 17.56
N GLY A 361 -1.22 8.25 18.67
CA GLY A 361 -1.98 8.87 19.76
C GLY A 361 -2.28 7.91 20.90
N THR A 362 -3.44 8.11 21.51
CA THR A 362 -3.96 7.28 22.60
C THR A 362 -5.33 6.74 22.26
N GLN A 363 -5.88 5.80 23.07
CA GLN A 363 -7.25 5.28 22.85
C GLN A 363 -8.33 6.38 22.93
N GLU A 364 -8.08 7.44 23.73
CA GLU A 364 -8.99 8.58 23.87
C GLU A 364 -8.85 9.57 22.71
N LYS A 365 -7.66 9.65 22.10
CA LYS A 365 -7.33 10.56 21.01
C LYS A 365 -6.43 9.87 20.01
N THR A 366 -7.05 9.17 19.09
CA THR A 366 -6.39 8.41 18.03
C THR A 366 -6.32 9.23 16.74
N TYR A 367 -5.22 9.11 16.02
CA TYR A 367 -5.00 9.65 14.68
C TYR A 367 -4.56 8.53 13.72
N LEU A 368 -4.87 8.69 12.45
CA LEU A 368 -4.28 7.90 11.37
C LEU A 368 -3.40 8.83 10.54
N PHE A 369 -2.10 8.68 10.68
CA PHE A 369 -1.17 9.40 9.81
C PHE A 369 -0.89 8.58 8.55
N LEU A 370 -0.92 9.26 7.42
CA LEU A 370 -0.66 8.70 6.10
C LEU A 370 0.58 9.36 5.50
N LYS A 371 1.50 8.56 4.97
CA LYS A 371 2.63 9.04 4.18
C LYS A 371 2.26 9.02 2.70
N GLU A 372 2.48 10.12 2.04
CA GLU A 372 2.52 10.17 0.58
C GLU A 372 3.80 9.50 0.06
N ILE A 373 3.73 8.18 -0.08
CA ILE A 373 4.90 7.39 -0.50
C ILE A 373 5.24 7.69 -1.96
N SER A 374 6.53 7.87 -2.24
CA SER A 374 7.20 7.93 -3.54
C SER A 374 6.96 9.16 -4.42
N SER A 375 6.06 10.06 -4.10
CA SER A 375 6.02 11.40 -4.73
C SER A 375 6.81 12.40 -3.87
N ASP A 376 6.17 13.17 -3.00
CA ASP A 376 6.85 14.22 -2.24
C ASP A 376 7.15 13.85 -0.78
N GLY A 377 6.54 12.79 -0.27
CA GLY A 377 6.73 12.33 1.10
C GLY A 377 5.96 13.15 2.13
N ASN A 378 4.94 13.89 1.68
CA ASN A 378 4.09 14.72 2.54
C ASN A 378 3.26 13.87 3.50
N MET A 379 2.68 14.51 4.50
CA MET A 379 1.90 13.87 5.54
C MET A 379 0.42 14.25 5.46
N ASN A 380 -0.47 13.26 5.39
CA ASN A 380 -1.92 13.45 5.21
C ASN A 380 -2.27 14.40 4.07
N THR A 381 -1.60 14.23 2.92
CA THR A 381 -1.83 15.01 1.71
C THR A 381 -3.26 14.80 1.23
N VAL A 382 -4.04 15.87 1.11
CA VAL A 382 -5.49 15.79 0.90
C VAL A 382 -5.83 15.12 -0.42
N ASP A 383 -5.16 15.50 -1.51
CA ASP A 383 -5.37 14.93 -2.85
C ASP A 383 -4.79 13.52 -3.03
N VAL A 384 -4.04 13.01 -2.03
CA VAL A 384 -3.61 11.61 -1.91
C VAL A 384 -4.56 10.79 -1.02
N VAL A 385 -5.10 11.41 0.04
CA VAL A 385 -6.16 10.80 0.86
C VAL A 385 -7.42 10.59 0.04
N PHE A 386 -7.74 11.54 -0.86
CA PHE A 386 -8.94 11.47 -1.69
C PHE A 386 -9.00 10.23 -2.60
N PRO A 387 -8.00 9.87 -3.42
CA PRO A 387 -8.02 8.61 -4.14
C PRO A 387 -7.93 7.39 -3.21
N ALA A 388 -7.34 7.51 -2.02
CA ALA A 388 -7.24 6.40 -1.07
C ALA A 388 -8.54 6.13 -0.27
N TYR A 389 -9.41 7.14 -0.06
CA TYR A 389 -10.53 7.02 0.88
C TYR A 389 -11.50 5.86 0.63
N PRO A 390 -11.70 5.35 -0.58
CA PRO A 390 -12.61 4.24 -0.80
C PRO A 390 -12.30 3.00 0.04
N ILE A 391 -11.02 2.64 0.23
CA ILE A 391 -10.69 1.48 1.07
C ILE A 391 -11.00 1.72 2.55
N PHE A 392 -10.83 2.94 3.05
CA PHE A 392 -11.17 3.29 4.43
C PHE A 392 -12.68 3.21 4.65
N LEU A 393 -13.49 3.76 3.74
CA LEU A 393 -14.95 3.64 3.82
C LEU A 393 -15.44 2.20 3.69
N TYR A 394 -14.78 1.37 2.88
CA TYR A 394 -15.12 -0.03 2.69
C TYR A 394 -14.79 -0.88 3.93
N SER A 395 -13.61 -0.66 4.50
CA SER A 395 -13.09 -1.46 5.60
C SER A 395 -13.61 -1.02 6.97
N ASN A 396 -13.44 0.24 7.33
CA ASN A 396 -13.97 0.88 8.54
C ASN A 396 -14.02 2.40 8.34
N PRO A 397 -15.20 3.02 8.25
CA PRO A 397 -15.34 4.46 8.05
C PRO A 397 -14.62 5.32 9.11
N ALA A 398 -14.42 4.81 10.34
CA ALA A 398 -13.70 5.53 11.37
C ALA A 398 -12.25 5.87 10.94
N LEU A 399 -11.63 5.05 10.09
CA LEU A 399 -10.28 5.32 9.59
C LEU A 399 -10.24 6.59 8.72
N LEU A 400 -11.29 6.84 7.92
CA LEU A 400 -11.37 8.09 7.15
C LEU A 400 -11.45 9.30 8.06
N ARG A 401 -12.24 9.24 9.13
CA ARG A 401 -12.28 10.31 10.12
C ARG A 401 -10.89 10.54 10.74
N LEU A 402 -10.22 9.48 11.18
CA LEU A 402 -8.91 9.57 11.84
C LEU A 402 -7.81 10.18 10.97
N VAL A 403 -7.90 10.04 9.64
CA VAL A 403 -6.96 10.68 8.71
C VAL A 403 -7.32 12.15 8.44
N LEU A 404 -8.61 12.53 8.55
CA LEU A 404 -9.07 13.90 8.38
C LEU A 404 -8.93 14.76 9.64
N ASP A 405 -9.06 14.17 10.84
CA ASP A 405 -9.04 14.89 12.11
C ASP A 405 -7.80 15.81 12.27
N PRO A 406 -6.55 15.38 11.93
CA PRO A 406 -5.39 16.28 12.03
C PRO A 406 -5.50 17.54 11.17
N LEU A 407 -6.04 17.39 9.95
CA LEU A 407 -6.24 18.51 9.00
C LEU A 407 -7.27 19.52 9.53
N PHE A 408 -8.38 19.02 10.09
CA PHE A 408 -9.40 19.87 10.70
C PHE A 408 -8.86 20.61 11.92
N GLU A 409 -8.24 19.91 12.86
CA GLU A 409 -7.77 20.48 14.12
C GLU A 409 -6.76 21.62 13.91
N ASN A 410 -5.82 21.44 12.99
CA ASN A 410 -4.83 22.48 12.69
C ASN A 410 -5.49 23.73 12.11
N GLN A 411 -6.35 23.56 11.11
CA GLN A 411 -7.00 24.69 10.41
C GLN A 411 -8.05 25.39 11.27
N GLU A 412 -8.83 24.66 12.06
CA GLU A 412 -9.80 25.24 13.01
C GLU A 412 -9.15 26.02 14.13
N ALA A 413 -7.94 25.63 14.53
CA ALA A 413 -7.13 26.37 15.49
C ALA A 413 -6.53 27.68 14.91
N GLY A 414 -6.79 27.97 13.63
CA GLY A 414 -6.29 29.16 12.95
C GLY A 414 -4.80 29.12 12.63
N LYS A 415 -4.22 27.91 12.56
CA LYS A 415 -2.78 27.75 12.28
C LYS A 415 -2.45 27.73 10.78
N TYR A 416 -3.45 27.69 9.93
CA TYR A 416 -3.34 27.87 8.49
C TYR A 416 -4.02 29.16 8.07
N PRO A 417 -3.31 30.12 7.41
CA PRO A 417 -3.81 31.48 7.23
C PRO A 417 -4.75 31.66 6.03
N ASN A 418 -4.77 30.73 5.07
CA ASN A 418 -5.55 30.87 3.85
C ASN A 418 -7.05 30.58 4.06
N ASP A 419 -7.90 31.04 3.12
CA ASP A 419 -9.35 30.87 3.20
C ASP A 419 -9.84 29.59 2.49
N TYR A 420 -8.93 28.73 2.03
CA TYR A 420 -9.15 27.43 1.42
C TYR A 420 -8.47 26.34 2.24
N SER A 421 -8.73 25.07 1.90
CA SER A 421 -8.10 23.94 2.58
C SER A 421 -6.61 23.85 2.29
N MET A 422 -5.82 23.47 3.29
CA MET A 422 -4.41 23.17 3.11
C MET A 422 -4.22 21.90 2.27
N HIS A 423 -3.07 21.80 1.60
CA HIS A 423 -2.69 20.66 0.79
C HIS A 423 -2.31 19.44 1.65
N ASP A 424 -1.51 19.64 2.71
CA ASP A 424 -0.99 18.56 3.55
C ASP A 424 -0.71 19.04 4.99
N MET A 425 -0.49 18.10 5.89
CA MET A 425 -0.12 18.40 7.29
C MET A 425 1.37 18.64 7.50
N GLY A 426 2.21 18.53 6.48
CA GLY A 426 3.65 18.74 6.54
C GLY A 426 4.37 18.08 5.40
N SER A 427 5.35 18.76 4.83
CA SER A 427 6.08 18.38 3.61
C SER A 427 7.11 17.26 3.79
N SER A 428 7.16 16.62 4.96
CA SER A 428 8.13 15.55 5.22
C SER A 428 7.64 14.63 6.33
N TYR A 429 7.07 13.49 5.97
CA TYR A 429 6.73 12.44 6.92
C TYR A 429 7.97 12.05 7.77
N PRO A 430 7.86 11.87 9.09
CA PRO A 430 6.66 11.84 9.92
C PRO A 430 6.38 13.16 10.67
N ASN A 431 6.65 14.31 10.06
CA ASN A 431 6.58 15.62 10.69
C ASN A 431 5.35 16.40 10.19
N ALA A 432 4.21 16.26 10.90
CA ALA A 432 2.99 17.02 10.65
C ALA A 432 3.10 18.42 11.27
N THR A 433 3.92 19.28 10.66
CA THR A 433 4.26 20.63 11.16
C THR A 433 3.23 21.69 10.78
N GLY A 434 2.27 21.38 9.94
CA GLY A 434 1.38 22.37 9.34
C GLY A 434 2.12 23.36 8.44
N HIS A 435 1.38 24.35 7.93
CA HIS A 435 1.87 25.42 7.07
C HIS A 435 1.41 26.79 7.59
N SER A 436 1.99 27.23 8.70
CA SER A 436 1.58 28.47 9.41
C SER A 436 1.83 29.74 8.58
N ASP A 437 2.67 29.67 7.56
CA ASP A 437 2.93 30.75 6.60
C ASP A 437 2.04 30.67 5.34
N GLY A 438 1.22 29.60 5.19
CA GLY A 438 0.35 29.35 4.05
C GLY A 438 1.09 29.05 2.74
N SER A 439 2.33 28.54 2.84
CA SER A 439 3.20 28.28 1.69
C SER A 439 3.27 26.78 1.31
N ASP A 440 2.17 26.06 1.46
CA ASP A 440 1.97 24.72 0.93
C ASP A 440 1.72 24.71 -0.59
N GLU A 441 1.60 23.55 -1.19
CA GLU A 441 1.30 23.42 -2.61
C GLU A 441 -0.09 23.97 -2.93
N LYS A 442 -0.21 24.73 -4.03
CA LYS A 442 -1.45 25.48 -4.33
C LYS A 442 -2.40 24.68 -5.22
N MET A 443 -3.26 23.94 -4.60
CA MET A 443 -4.39 23.24 -5.24
C MET A 443 -5.74 23.61 -4.58
N PRO A 444 -6.06 24.89 -4.35
CA PRO A 444 -7.14 25.27 -3.44
C PRO A 444 -8.53 24.78 -3.85
N LEU A 445 -8.82 24.65 -5.15
CA LEU A 445 -10.10 24.11 -5.62
C LEU A 445 -10.17 22.60 -5.39
N GLU A 446 -9.09 21.89 -5.70
CA GLU A 446 -8.94 20.44 -5.47
C GLU A 446 -9.20 20.11 -4.00
N GLU A 447 -8.40 20.71 -3.10
CA GLU A 447 -8.40 20.41 -1.68
C GLU A 447 -9.72 20.74 -0.98
N CYS A 448 -10.34 21.88 -1.34
CA CYS A 448 -11.66 22.23 -0.80
C CYS A 448 -12.73 21.22 -1.25
N GLY A 449 -12.69 20.79 -2.51
CA GLY A 449 -13.60 19.79 -3.06
C GLY A 449 -13.45 18.44 -2.35
N ASP A 450 -12.21 17.98 -2.21
CA ASP A 450 -11.88 16.71 -1.58
C ASP A 450 -12.34 16.65 -0.12
N MET A 451 -12.03 17.67 0.65
CA MET A 451 -12.40 17.72 2.08
C MET A 451 -13.92 17.71 2.27
N LEU A 452 -14.69 18.43 1.46
CA LEU A 452 -16.15 18.44 1.51
C LEU A 452 -16.73 17.07 1.15
N ILE A 453 -16.23 16.45 0.08
CA ILE A 453 -16.67 15.13 -0.40
C ILE A 453 -16.38 14.05 0.65
N MET A 454 -15.13 13.98 1.11
CA MET A 454 -14.72 12.96 2.09
C MET A 454 -15.46 13.09 3.44
N THR A 455 -15.66 14.32 3.90
CA THR A 455 -16.39 14.59 5.16
C THR A 455 -17.84 14.14 5.06
N LEU A 456 -18.52 14.43 3.95
CA LEU A 456 -19.89 13.96 3.72
C LEU A 456 -19.92 12.43 3.57
N ALA A 457 -18.98 11.84 2.83
CA ALA A 457 -18.86 10.40 2.64
C ALA A 457 -18.73 9.65 3.97
N TYR A 458 -17.85 10.13 4.86
CA TYR A 458 -17.71 9.60 6.21
C TYR A 458 -19.04 9.64 6.97
N SER A 459 -19.66 10.83 7.04
CA SER A 459 -20.91 11.01 7.78
C SER A 459 -22.07 10.16 7.23
N GLN A 460 -22.17 10.02 5.90
CA GLN A 460 -23.19 9.16 5.30
C GLN A 460 -22.98 7.68 5.64
N LYS A 461 -21.74 7.23 5.63
CA LYS A 461 -21.40 5.83 5.86
C LYS A 461 -21.48 5.43 7.34
N SER A 462 -21.03 6.31 8.23
CA SER A 462 -21.01 6.09 9.70
C SER A 462 -22.33 6.46 10.39
N GLY A 463 -23.12 7.36 9.80
CA GLY A 463 -24.27 7.98 10.46
C GLY A 463 -23.92 9.15 11.39
N ASP A 464 -22.64 9.52 11.51
CA ASP A 464 -22.16 10.58 12.40
C ASP A 464 -22.46 11.99 11.85
N THR A 465 -23.62 12.53 12.17
CA THR A 465 -24.01 13.89 11.79
C THR A 465 -23.37 14.95 12.70
N ASP A 466 -22.94 14.58 13.90
CA ASP A 466 -22.31 15.54 14.82
C ASP A 466 -20.92 15.96 14.33
N TYR A 467 -20.22 15.10 13.60
CA TYR A 467 -19.00 15.44 12.90
C TYR A 467 -19.20 16.59 11.88
N LEU A 468 -20.30 16.55 11.12
CA LEU A 468 -20.65 17.64 10.20
C LEU A 468 -20.93 18.95 10.92
N LYS A 469 -21.62 18.90 12.09
CA LYS A 469 -21.90 20.09 12.90
C LYS A 469 -20.62 20.69 13.46
N LEU A 470 -19.70 19.84 13.92
CA LEU A 470 -18.41 20.26 14.48
C LEU A 470 -17.62 21.10 13.49
N HIS A 471 -17.52 20.65 12.26
CA HIS A 471 -16.69 21.27 11.22
C HIS A 471 -17.44 22.23 10.29
N TYR A 472 -18.73 22.49 10.54
CA TYR A 472 -19.62 23.24 9.65
C TYR A 472 -19.06 24.58 9.20
N ASN A 473 -18.51 25.36 10.12
CA ASN A 473 -18.04 26.71 9.80
C ASN A 473 -16.83 26.69 8.86
N LEU A 474 -15.90 25.77 9.06
CA LEU A 474 -14.73 25.63 8.21
C LEU A 474 -15.13 25.11 6.81
N LEU A 475 -15.98 24.09 6.75
CA LEU A 475 -16.54 23.56 5.49
C LEU A 475 -17.27 24.64 4.70
N LYS A 476 -18.06 25.49 5.35
CA LYS A 476 -18.73 26.64 4.72
C LYS A 476 -17.73 27.68 4.20
N LYS A 477 -16.64 27.93 4.93
CA LYS A 477 -15.57 28.83 4.52
C LYS A 477 -14.94 28.33 3.20
N TRP A 478 -14.56 27.06 3.14
CA TRP A 478 -14.00 26.44 1.94
C TRP A 478 -14.98 26.41 0.76
N THR A 479 -16.26 26.21 1.04
CA THR A 479 -17.30 26.28 0.01
C THR A 479 -17.40 27.67 -0.61
N SER A 480 -17.13 28.74 0.15
CA SER A 480 -17.10 30.09 -0.40
C SER A 480 -16.01 30.28 -1.45
N TYR A 481 -14.85 29.64 -1.27
CA TYR A 481 -13.80 29.56 -2.28
C TYR A 481 -14.29 28.82 -3.53
N LEU A 482 -14.92 27.64 -3.37
CA LEU A 482 -15.45 26.87 -4.50
C LEU A 482 -16.50 27.63 -5.30
N VAL A 483 -17.38 28.39 -4.63
CA VAL A 483 -18.36 29.25 -5.31
C VAL A 483 -17.68 30.31 -6.18
N ALA A 484 -16.54 30.83 -5.76
CA ALA A 484 -15.82 31.86 -6.53
C ALA A 484 -15.05 31.32 -7.74
N ASP A 485 -14.50 30.07 -7.64
CA ASP A 485 -13.51 29.59 -8.61
C ASP A 485 -13.97 28.36 -9.43
N SER A 486 -15.00 27.59 -8.99
CA SER A 486 -15.32 26.31 -9.62
C SER A 486 -15.88 26.40 -11.03
N LEU A 487 -16.64 27.46 -11.38
CA LEU A 487 -17.22 27.55 -12.72
C LEU A 487 -16.15 27.78 -13.80
N TYR A 488 -15.17 28.62 -13.50
CA TYR A 488 -14.03 28.93 -14.38
C TYR A 488 -12.73 28.77 -13.59
N PRO A 489 -12.24 27.52 -13.38
CA PRO A 489 -11.02 27.31 -12.62
C PRO A 489 -9.86 28.15 -13.17
N ALA A 490 -9.16 28.84 -12.27
CA ALA A 490 -7.95 29.58 -12.64
C ALA A 490 -6.87 28.61 -13.16
N ASN A 491 -5.76 29.14 -13.67
CA ASN A 491 -4.61 28.33 -14.05
C ASN A 491 -3.92 27.83 -12.80
N GLN A 492 -4.37 26.68 -12.29
CA GLN A 492 -3.84 26.00 -11.11
C GLN A 492 -3.58 24.53 -11.43
N ILE A 493 -2.78 23.88 -10.61
CA ILE A 493 -2.60 22.44 -10.64
C ILE A 493 -3.81 21.76 -9.98
N SER A 494 -4.06 20.52 -10.37
CA SER A 494 -5.00 19.60 -9.75
C SER A 494 -4.21 18.42 -9.17
N THR A 495 -4.86 17.42 -8.63
CA THR A 495 -4.21 16.16 -8.22
C THR A 495 -3.37 15.49 -9.34
N ASP A 496 -3.55 15.89 -10.58
CA ASP A 496 -2.69 15.50 -11.72
C ASP A 496 -1.57 16.55 -11.95
N ASP A 497 -0.93 17.02 -10.89
CA ASP A 497 0.12 18.03 -10.85
C ASP A 497 1.29 17.70 -11.77
N PHE A 498 1.68 16.43 -11.84
CA PHE A 498 2.68 15.90 -12.77
C PHE A 498 2.36 16.15 -14.25
N ALA A 499 1.09 16.42 -14.59
CA ALA A 499 0.66 16.80 -15.94
C ALA A 499 0.64 18.31 -16.16
N GLY A 500 0.96 19.11 -15.13
CA GLY A 500 1.08 20.56 -15.14
C GLY A 500 -0.25 21.30 -14.99
N SER A 501 -0.17 22.60 -14.71
CA SER A 501 -1.33 23.47 -14.49
C SER A 501 -2.14 23.70 -15.78
N LEU A 502 -3.47 23.83 -15.62
CA LEU A 502 -4.39 24.06 -16.73
C LEU A 502 -5.56 24.91 -16.27
N ALA A 503 -5.81 26.03 -16.99
CA ALA A 503 -6.98 26.85 -16.76
C ALA A 503 -8.24 26.22 -17.36
N ASN A 504 -9.38 26.45 -16.73
CA ASN A 504 -10.68 25.94 -17.17
C ASN A 504 -10.72 24.42 -17.35
N GLN A 505 -9.99 23.71 -16.51
CA GLN A 505 -9.96 22.24 -16.54
C GLN A 505 -11.34 21.69 -16.21
N THR A 506 -11.87 20.88 -17.12
CA THR A 506 -13.24 20.34 -17.06
C THR A 506 -13.50 19.52 -15.83
N ASN A 507 -12.58 18.59 -15.50
CA ASN A 507 -12.72 17.67 -14.39
C ASN A 507 -12.54 18.37 -13.04
N LEU A 508 -11.61 19.33 -12.94
CA LEU A 508 -11.39 20.14 -11.74
C LEU A 508 -12.60 21.04 -11.44
N ALA A 509 -13.18 21.67 -12.46
CA ALA A 509 -14.42 22.43 -12.32
C ALA A 509 -15.55 21.57 -11.74
N LEU A 510 -15.68 20.34 -12.23
CA LEU A 510 -16.70 19.40 -11.75
C LEU A 510 -16.48 19.02 -10.28
N LYS A 511 -15.24 18.81 -9.82
CA LYS A 511 -14.92 18.56 -8.41
C LYS A 511 -15.47 19.68 -7.52
N GLY A 512 -15.21 20.93 -7.87
CA GLY A 512 -15.68 22.06 -7.10
C GLY A 512 -17.22 22.15 -7.06
N MET A 513 -17.90 21.90 -8.17
CA MET A 513 -19.37 21.89 -8.22
C MET A 513 -19.98 20.77 -7.35
N ILE A 514 -19.37 19.58 -7.38
CA ILE A 514 -19.77 18.47 -6.52
C ILE A 514 -19.52 18.83 -5.04
N GLY A 515 -18.40 19.49 -4.72
CA GLY A 515 -18.11 20.00 -3.38
C GLY A 515 -19.15 20.99 -2.88
N ILE A 516 -19.62 21.94 -3.73
CA ILE A 516 -20.70 22.87 -3.40
C ILE A 516 -22.01 22.12 -3.11
N GLN A 517 -22.36 21.13 -3.94
CA GLN A 517 -23.56 20.30 -3.70
C GLN A 517 -23.42 19.43 -2.45
N ALA A 518 -22.22 18.92 -2.15
CA ALA A 518 -21.95 18.21 -0.91
C ALA A 518 -22.21 19.11 0.31
N MET A 519 -21.74 20.36 0.27
CA MET A 519 -22.04 21.36 1.30
C MET A 519 -23.54 21.66 1.45
N ALA A 520 -24.28 21.68 0.35
CA ALA A 520 -25.75 21.83 0.42
C ALA A 520 -26.40 20.69 1.23
N VAL A 521 -25.95 19.45 1.01
CA VAL A 521 -26.40 18.28 1.79
C VAL A 521 -25.96 18.38 3.25
N ILE A 522 -24.73 18.79 3.52
CA ILE A 522 -24.18 19.01 4.86
C ILE A 522 -25.06 20.07 5.59
N ALA A 523 -25.33 21.19 4.96
CA ALA A 523 -26.14 22.27 5.51
C ALA A 523 -27.56 21.79 5.88
N ASN A 524 -28.18 21.01 5.00
CA ASN A 524 -29.50 20.44 5.28
C ASN A 524 -29.46 19.48 6.49
N LYS A 525 -28.47 18.59 6.55
CA LYS A 525 -28.31 17.62 7.66
C LYS A 525 -28.00 18.30 9.00
N THR A 526 -27.39 19.47 9.00
CA THR A 526 -26.95 20.21 10.19
C THR A 526 -27.93 21.32 10.62
N GLY A 527 -29.04 21.47 9.91
CA GLY A 527 -30.10 22.42 10.29
C GLY A 527 -29.91 23.84 9.78
N HIS A 528 -29.26 24.01 8.63
CA HIS A 528 -29.02 25.29 7.97
C HIS A 528 -29.75 25.36 6.60
N PRO A 529 -31.11 25.41 6.57
CA PRO A 529 -31.88 25.25 5.34
C PRO A 529 -31.66 26.39 4.33
N ASP A 530 -31.36 27.61 4.77
CA ASP A 530 -31.08 28.74 3.87
C ASP A 530 -29.76 28.54 3.13
N ASP A 531 -28.72 28.09 3.81
CA ASP A 531 -27.44 27.73 3.20
C ASP A 531 -27.61 26.54 2.23
N ALA A 532 -28.41 25.53 2.64
CA ALA A 532 -28.69 24.39 1.78
C ALA A 532 -29.38 24.80 0.48
N ALA A 533 -30.40 25.65 0.55
CA ALA A 533 -31.10 26.15 -0.62
C ALA A 533 -30.18 26.98 -1.53
N ASN A 534 -29.35 27.85 -0.94
CA ASN A 534 -28.40 28.68 -1.67
C ASN A 534 -27.35 27.87 -2.43
N PHE A 535 -26.67 26.92 -1.72
CA PHE A 535 -25.63 26.11 -2.35
C PHE A 535 -26.20 25.13 -3.39
N THR A 536 -27.40 24.58 -3.17
CA THR A 536 -28.11 23.79 -4.20
C THR A 536 -28.34 24.61 -5.44
N SER A 537 -28.87 25.84 -5.30
CA SER A 537 -29.12 26.72 -6.44
C SER A 537 -27.85 27.03 -7.24
N ILE A 538 -26.75 27.33 -6.55
CA ILE A 538 -25.46 27.62 -7.20
C ILE A 538 -24.93 26.38 -7.92
N ALA A 539 -24.90 25.21 -7.28
CA ALA A 539 -24.41 23.99 -7.89
C ALA A 539 -25.19 23.61 -9.15
N HIS A 540 -26.51 23.70 -9.13
CA HIS A 540 -27.37 23.43 -10.30
C HIS A 540 -27.24 24.45 -11.42
N ASP A 541 -27.00 25.70 -11.11
CA ASP A 541 -26.71 26.74 -12.12
C ASP A 541 -25.34 26.46 -12.77
N TYR A 542 -24.32 26.14 -11.95
CA TYR A 542 -22.98 25.86 -12.45
C TYR A 542 -22.92 24.60 -13.31
N ILE A 543 -23.56 23.51 -12.90
CA ILE A 543 -23.56 22.26 -13.70
C ILE A 543 -24.32 22.46 -15.05
N THR A 544 -25.32 23.33 -15.07
CA THR A 544 -26.01 23.67 -16.33
C THR A 544 -25.07 24.38 -17.29
N GLN A 545 -24.32 25.38 -16.82
CA GLN A 545 -23.34 26.11 -17.62
C GLN A 545 -22.15 25.19 -18.00
N TRP A 546 -21.68 24.36 -17.08
CA TRP A 546 -20.60 23.39 -17.30
C TRP A 546 -20.89 22.46 -18.48
N GLN A 547 -22.12 21.97 -18.63
CA GLN A 547 -22.50 21.11 -19.76
C GLN A 547 -22.38 21.84 -21.11
N GLU A 548 -22.56 23.15 -21.15
CA GLU A 548 -22.35 23.94 -22.36
C GLU A 548 -20.87 24.20 -22.66
N LEU A 549 -20.04 24.34 -21.64
CA LEU A 549 -18.63 24.68 -21.74
C LEU A 549 -17.74 23.46 -21.97
N ALA A 550 -18.09 22.33 -21.35
CA ALA A 550 -17.25 21.16 -21.16
C ALA A 550 -17.49 20.02 -22.16
N ILE A 551 -18.63 20.04 -22.89
CA ILE A 551 -19.01 18.91 -23.76
C ILE A 551 -18.75 19.24 -25.22
N ALA A 552 -17.94 18.43 -25.90
CA ALA A 552 -17.76 18.41 -27.35
C ALA A 552 -18.98 17.72 -27.99
N LYS A 553 -20.09 18.45 -28.12
CA LYS A 553 -21.41 17.94 -28.57
C LYS A 553 -21.40 17.43 -30.02
N ASP A 554 -20.56 18.01 -30.85
CA ASP A 554 -20.45 17.70 -32.30
C ASP A 554 -19.41 16.57 -32.57
N ALA A 555 -18.70 16.13 -31.54
CA ALA A 555 -17.80 14.98 -31.66
C ALA A 555 -18.58 13.66 -31.83
N ASN A 556 -17.95 12.66 -32.41
CA ASN A 556 -18.56 11.36 -32.60
C ASN A 556 -17.63 10.24 -32.08
N PRO A 557 -17.92 9.65 -30.93
CA PRO A 557 -19.02 9.99 -30.01
C PRO A 557 -18.79 11.30 -29.26
N PRO A 558 -19.85 11.97 -28.76
CA PRO A 558 -19.71 13.15 -27.90
C PRO A 558 -19.05 12.78 -26.58
N HIS A 559 -18.28 13.70 -26.01
CA HIS A 559 -17.50 13.49 -24.77
C HIS A 559 -17.19 14.83 -24.08
N THR A 560 -16.68 14.75 -22.84
CA THR A 560 -16.18 15.93 -22.15
C THR A 560 -14.75 16.25 -22.61
N THR A 561 -14.47 17.55 -22.73
CA THR A 561 -13.13 18.04 -23.09
C THR A 561 -12.19 18.04 -21.88
N LEU A 562 -10.90 18.10 -22.11
CA LEU A 562 -9.91 18.30 -21.04
C LEU A 562 -10.02 19.70 -20.43
N SER A 563 -10.19 20.69 -21.28
CA SER A 563 -10.35 22.10 -20.93
C SER A 563 -11.47 22.73 -21.76
N TYR A 564 -12.19 23.69 -21.19
CA TYR A 564 -13.30 24.34 -21.85
C TYR A 564 -12.93 24.87 -23.24
N GLY A 565 -13.78 24.56 -24.22
CA GLY A 565 -13.63 25.01 -25.59
C GLY A 565 -12.61 24.27 -26.45
N ASP A 566 -11.79 23.38 -25.87
CA ASP A 566 -10.89 22.51 -26.65
C ASP A 566 -11.59 21.19 -27.04
N THR A 567 -12.43 21.27 -28.09
CA THR A 567 -13.23 20.15 -28.57
C THR A 567 -12.39 18.98 -29.14
N SER A 568 -11.08 19.16 -29.34
CA SER A 568 -10.15 18.12 -29.77
C SER A 568 -9.55 17.33 -28.63
N SER A 569 -9.73 17.82 -27.41
CA SER A 569 -9.19 17.19 -26.21
C SER A 569 -10.23 16.35 -25.45
N HIS A 570 -9.76 15.41 -24.66
CA HIS A 570 -10.56 14.64 -23.71
C HIS A 570 -9.71 14.22 -22.51
N GLY A 571 -10.37 13.76 -21.44
CA GLY A 571 -9.73 13.22 -20.25
C GLY A 571 -10.68 12.29 -19.49
N LEU A 572 -10.13 11.54 -18.52
CA LEU A 572 -10.92 10.78 -17.56
C LEU A 572 -11.71 11.73 -16.66
N LEU A 573 -13.02 11.53 -16.59
CA LEU A 573 -13.93 12.32 -15.76
C LEU A 573 -14.14 11.64 -14.38
N TYR A 574 -13.05 11.33 -13.68
CA TYR A 574 -13.08 10.54 -12.46
C TYR A 574 -13.80 11.23 -11.28
N ASN A 575 -13.84 12.56 -11.24
CA ASN A 575 -14.55 13.30 -10.21
C ASN A 575 -16.08 13.06 -10.21
N LEU A 576 -16.63 12.57 -11.33
CA LEU A 576 -18.02 12.16 -11.43
C LEU A 576 -18.38 11.02 -10.44
N PHE A 577 -17.39 10.22 -9.99
CA PHE A 577 -17.58 9.17 -8.99
C PHE A 577 -18.20 9.71 -7.70
N ALA A 578 -17.75 10.87 -7.21
CA ALA A 578 -18.23 11.44 -5.95
C ALA A 578 -19.72 11.84 -6.01
N ASP A 579 -20.22 12.33 -7.15
CA ASP A 579 -21.65 12.60 -7.33
C ASP A 579 -22.51 11.33 -7.15
N ALA A 580 -22.08 10.24 -7.77
CA ALA A 580 -22.77 8.94 -7.67
C ALA A 580 -22.63 8.32 -6.27
N GLN A 581 -21.43 8.28 -5.71
CA GLN A 581 -21.13 7.66 -4.42
C GLN A 581 -21.88 8.37 -3.28
N LEU A 582 -21.98 9.69 -3.31
CA LEU A 582 -22.72 10.48 -2.33
C LEU A 582 -24.23 10.56 -2.61
N GLY A 583 -24.68 10.09 -3.79
CA GLY A 583 -26.09 10.15 -4.20
C GLY A 583 -26.60 11.57 -4.40
N LEU A 584 -25.76 12.49 -4.86
CA LEU A 584 -26.10 13.92 -4.96
C LEU A 584 -27.07 14.19 -6.12
N SER A 585 -26.99 13.40 -7.18
CA SER A 585 -27.80 13.59 -8.41
C SER A 585 -27.67 14.98 -9.02
N LEU A 586 -26.48 15.59 -8.91
CA LEU A 586 -26.17 16.89 -9.47
C LEU A 586 -25.95 16.78 -10.99
N VAL A 587 -25.18 15.79 -11.42
CA VAL A 587 -24.82 15.60 -12.82
C VAL A 587 -25.90 14.75 -13.52
N PRO A 588 -26.41 15.19 -14.69
CA PRO A 588 -27.41 14.42 -15.42
C PRO A 588 -26.90 13.03 -15.86
N GLN A 589 -27.75 12.02 -15.79
CA GLN A 589 -27.44 10.64 -16.18
C GLN A 589 -26.93 10.53 -17.64
N SER A 590 -27.32 11.46 -18.50
CA SER A 590 -26.82 11.54 -19.89
C SER A 590 -25.31 11.76 -19.98
N VAL A 591 -24.70 12.44 -19.03
CA VAL A 591 -23.25 12.67 -18.98
C VAL A 591 -22.52 11.34 -18.62
N TYR A 592 -23.04 10.61 -17.65
CA TYR A 592 -22.53 9.26 -17.30
C TYR A 592 -22.56 8.32 -18.49
N GLN A 593 -23.71 8.26 -19.18
CA GLN A 593 -23.85 7.42 -20.37
C GLN A 593 -22.95 7.85 -21.51
N MET A 594 -22.81 9.16 -21.72
CA MET A 594 -21.96 9.74 -22.76
C MET A 594 -20.50 9.32 -22.54
N GLN A 595 -19.96 9.52 -21.34
CA GLN A 595 -18.58 9.16 -21.01
C GLN A 595 -18.36 7.65 -21.07
N SER A 596 -19.31 6.87 -20.57
CA SER A 596 -19.25 5.41 -20.64
C SER A 596 -19.16 4.89 -22.09
N ASN A 597 -19.90 5.52 -23.02
CA ASN A 597 -19.84 5.16 -24.45
C ASN A 597 -18.56 5.66 -25.13
N PHE A 598 -17.95 6.70 -24.60
CA PHE A 598 -16.75 7.30 -25.18
C PHE A 598 -15.48 6.54 -24.84
N TYR A 599 -15.26 6.12 -23.59
CA TYR A 599 -14.02 5.50 -23.14
C TYR A 599 -13.52 4.32 -23.98
N PRO A 600 -14.38 3.38 -24.45
CA PRO A 600 -13.92 2.29 -25.31
C PRO A 600 -13.33 2.74 -26.65
N THR A 601 -13.63 3.96 -27.09
CA THR A 601 -13.13 4.48 -28.39
C THR A 601 -11.71 5.05 -28.32
N VAL A 602 -11.20 5.25 -27.10
CA VAL A 602 -9.87 5.83 -26.83
C VAL A 602 -9.01 4.92 -25.93
N ALA A 603 -9.51 3.73 -25.58
CA ALA A 603 -8.77 2.77 -24.78
C ALA A 603 -7.58 2.20 -25.57
N ASN A 604 -6.44 2.08 -24.89
CA ASN A 604 -5.24 1.37 -25.32
C ASN A 604 -5.22 -0.04 -24.74
N LYS A 605 -4.12 -0.76 -24.92
CA LYS A 605 -3.98 -2.16 -24.47
C LYS A 605 -4.19 -2.32 -22.95
N TYR A 606 -3.74 -1.38 -22.14
CA TYR A 606 -3.70 -1.47 -20.68
C TYR A 606 -4.60 -0.46 -19.98
N GLY A 607 -5.45 0.25 -20.69
CA GLY A 607 -6.40 1.19 -20.10
C GLY A 607 -6.65 2.42 -20.96
N VAL A 608 -7.40 3.37 -20.41
CA VAL A 608 -7.74 4.65 -21.03
C VAL A 608 -6.73 5.71 -20.59
N PRO A 609 -6.06 6.41 -21.51
CA PRO A 609 -5.18 7.52 -21.15
C PRO A 609 -5.86 8.54 -20.24
N LEU A 610 -5.12 9.10 -19.28
CA LEU A 610 -5.61 10.13 -18.37
C LEU A 610 -6.22 11.32 -19.14
N ASP A 611 -5.52 11.75 -20.19
CA ASP A 611 -5.99 12.78 -21.10
C ASP A 611 -5.23 12.73 -22.45
N THR A 612 -5.61 13.61 -23.37
CA THR A 612 -5.04 13.69 -24.73
C THR A 612 -3.58 14.12 -24.80
N ARG A 613 -2.98 14.58 -23.71
CA ARG A 613 -1.59 15.09 -23.72
C ARG A 613 -0.55 13.96 -23.65
N HIS A 614 -0.93 12.78 -23.12
CA HIS A 614 0.00 11.67 -22.84
C HIS A 614 -0.68 10.31 -23.04
N ALA A 615 0.11 9.26 -23.17
CA ALA A 615 -0.38 7.88 -23.22
C ALA A 615 -0.49 7.22 -21.82
N TYR A 616 -0.06 7.88 -20.76
CA TYR A 616 -0.18 7.34 -19.42
C TYR A 616 -1.56 7.56 -18.80
N THR A 617 -1.87 6.76 -17.77
CA THR A 617 -3.07 6.87 -16.95
C THR A 617 -2.75 6.61 -15.48
N LYS A 618 -3.75 6.80 -14.60
CA LYS A 618 -3.68 6.43 -13.19
C LYS A 618 -4.71 5.36 -12.86
N SER A 619 -4.27 4.28 -12.22
CA SER A 619 -5.11 3.13 -11.89
C SER A 619 -6.25 3.44 -10.91
N ASP A 620 -6.04 4.35 -9.97
CA ASP A 620 -7.05 4.86 -9.05
C ASP A 620 -8.18 5.58 -9.80
N TRP A 621 -7.83 6.49 -10.73
CA TRP A 621 -8.81 7.23 -11.54
C TRP A 621 -9.55 6.33 -12.54
N GLU A 622 -8.89 5.32 -13.08
CA GLU A 622 -9.57 4.30 -13.89
C GLU A 622 -10.60 3.53 -13.07
N CYS A 623 -10.29 3.19 -11.81
CA CYS A 623 -11.25 2.54 -10.92
C CYS A 623 -12.41 3.46 -10.52
N PHE A 624 -12.18 4.78 -10.34
CA PHE A 624 -13.24 5.75 -10.12
C PHE A 624 -14.16 5.86 -11.35
N ALA A 625 -13.59 5.95 -12.54
CA ALA A 625 -14.35 5.95 -13.79
C ALA A 625 -15.11 4.63 -14.01
N ALA A 626 -14.48 3.49 -13.72
CA ALA A 626 -15.10 2.16 -13.79
C ALA A 626 -16.31 2.03 -12.86
N ALA A 627 -16.23 2.59 -11.64
CA ALA A 627 -17.28 2.51 -10.62
C ALA A 627 -18.65 3.06 -11.10
N ILE A 628 -18.64 3.98 -12.04
CA ILE A 628 -19.81 4.73 -12.49
C ILE A 628 -20.16 4.48 -13.97
N ALA A 629 -19.35 3.68 -14.66
CA ALA A 629 -19.58 3.33 -16.08
C ALA A 629 -20.64 2.24 -16.23
N SER A 630 -21.09 2.02 -17.47
CA SER A 630 -21.90 0.86 -17.84
C SER A 630 -21.14 -0.44 -17.51
N VAL A 631 -21.86 -1.55 -17.34
CA VAL A 631 -21.25 -2.85 -17.01
C VAL A 631 -20.14 -3.22 -17.99
N ASP A 632 -20.36 -3.03 -19.29
CA ASP A 632 -19.38 -3.39 -20.31
C ASP A 632 -18.12 -2.51 -20.23
N THR A 633 -18.29 -1.20 -20.06
CA THR A 633 -17.17 -0.26 -19.94
C THR A 633 -16.42 -0.43 -18.61
N ARG A 634 -17.14 -0.68 -17.50
CA ARG A 634 -16.52 -1.05 -16.21
C ARG A 634 -15.64 -2.28 -16.36
N ASN A 635 -16.17 -3.35 -16.97
CA ASN A 635 -15.45 -4.59 -17.14
C ASN A 635 -14.23 -4.43 -18.08
N MET A 636 -14.29 -3.52 -19.06
CA MET A 636 -13.15 -3.15 -19.89
C MET A 636 -12.03 -2.54 -19.03
N PHE A 637 -12.30 -1.48 -18.26
CA PHE A 637 -11.32 -0.84 -17.40
C PHE A 637 -10.64 -1.85 -16.47
N LEU A 638 -11.42 -2.66 -15.77
CA LEU A 638 -10.90 -3.59 -14.78
C LEU A 638 -10.11 -4.74 -15.42
N LYS A 639 -10.52 -5.20 -16.60
CA LYS A 639 -9.78 -6.21 -17.36
C LYS A 639 -8.44 -5.65 -17.86
N ASP A 640 -8.43 -4.44 -18.40
CA ASP A 640 -7.22 -3.81 -18.94
C ASP A 640 -6.20 -3.59 -17.83
N LEU A 641 -6.64 -3.10 -16.66
CA LEU A 641 -5.80 -2.93 -15.47
C LEU A 641 -5.28 -4.29 -14.93
N ALA A 642 -6.11 -5.33 -14.86
CA ALA A 642 -5.66 -6.68 -14.46
C ALA A 642 -4.67 -7.26 -15.48
N THR A 643 -4.86 -6.99 -16.76
CA THR A 643 -3.92 -7.38 -17.82
C THR A 643 -2.59 -6.67 -17.64
N TRP A 644 -2.62 -5.36 -17.35
CA TRP A 644 -1.42 -4.60 -17.02
C TRP A 644 -0.67 -5.18 -15.82
N ILE A 645 -1.35 -5.48 -14.72
CA ILE A 645 -0.74 -6.10 -13.53
C ILE A 645 0.03 -7.38 -13.89
N ASN A 646 -0.56 -8.22 -14.74
CA ASN A 646 0.03 -9.51 -15.10
C ASN A 646 1.16 -9.42 -16.14
N GLU A 647 1.16 -8.39 -16.98
CA GLU A 647 2.05 -8.31 -18.15
C GLU A 647 3.12 -7.21 -18.03
N THR A 648 2.95 -6.24 -17.10
CA THR A 648 3.90 -5.14 -16.98
C THR A 648 5.34 -5.63 -16.79
N PRO A 649 6.31 -5.02 -17.48
CA PRO A 649 7.73 -5.34 -17.29
C PRO A 649 8.29 -4.78 -15.98
N THR A 650 7.60 -3.83 -15.33
CA THR A 650 8.09 -3.20 -14.10
C THR A 650 8.25 -4.23 -12.98
N ASN A 651 9.21 -3.98 -12.09
CA ASN A 651 9.53 -4.83 -10.95
C ASN A 651 9.27 -4.13 -9.59
N ARG A 652 8.52 -3.04 -9.61
CA ARG A 652 8.26 -2.21 -8.42
C ARG A 652 6.88 -2.53 -7.81
N PRO A 653 6.65 -2.20 -6.53
CA PRO A 653 5.30 -2.19 -5.96
C PRO A 653 4.33 -1.46 -6.88
N LEU A 654 3.04 -1.80 -6.84
CA LEU A 654 2.09 -1.25 -7.79
C LEU A 654 2.28 0.25 -7.97
N THR A 655 2.55 0.65 -9.20
CA THR A 655 2.55 2.05 -9.60
C THR A 655 1.11 2.44 -9.95
N ASP A 656 0.68 3.59 -9.46
CA ASP A 656 -0.60 4.15 -9.88
C ASP A 656 -0.50 4.81 -11.25
N LEU A 657 0.64 5.40 -11.60
CA LEU A 657 0.90 6.03 -12.89
C LEU A 657 1.64 5.06 -13.82
N TYR A 658 1.04 4.74 -14.97
CA TYR A 658 1.63 3.82 -15.95
C TYR A 658 1.20 4.16 -17.38
N ASP A 659 1.99 3.73 -18.36
CA ASP A 659 1.76 3.92 -19.78
C ASP A 659 0.79 2.86 -20.32
N THR A 660 -0.32 3.30 -20.91
CA THR A 660 -1.41 2.42 -21.35
C THR A 660 -1.10 1.62 -22.62
N GLU A 661 -0.05 1.97 -23.36
CA GLU A 661 0.39 1.27 -24.56
C GLU A 661 1.47 0.22 -24.25
N SER A 662 2.53 0.64 -23.55
CA SER A 662 3.70 -0.22 -23.28
C SER A 662 3.61 -0.99 -21.96
N GLY A 663 2.80 -0.54 -21.00
CA GLY A 663 2.74 -1.09 -19.65
C GLY A 663 3.91 -0.69 -18.75
N ASN A 664 4.84 0.14 -19.23
CA ASN A 664 5.91 0.72 -18.41
C ASN A 664 5.34 1.85 -17.54
N TYR A 665 6.09 2.25 -16.52
CA TYR A 665 5.76 3.48 -15.80
C TYR A 665 6.57 4.65 -16.38
N PRO A 666 6.00 5.87 -16.37
CA PRO A 666 6.72 7.09 -16.78
C PRO A 666 7.93 7.37 -15.90
N GLN A 667 8.72 8.38 -16.25
CA GLN A 667 9.96 8.74 -15.54
C GLN A 667 9.78 9.01 -14.04
N ASN A 668 8.61 9.51 -13.64
CA ASN A 668 8.26 9.68 -12.23
C ASN A 668 7.67 8.36 -11.72
N THR A 669 8.38 7.72 -10.82
CA THR A 669 8.02 6.41 -10.28
C THR A 669 7.08 6.56 -9.10
N PHE A 670 5.80 6.66 -9.32
CA PHE A 670 4.77 6.62 -8.28
C PHE A 670 4.54 5.17 -7.85
N VAL A 671 5.31 4.65 -6.91
CA VAL A 671 5.25 3.26 -6.45
C VAL A 671 4.84 3.17 -4.98
N ALA A 672 4.21 2.08 -4.59
CA ALA A 672 3.79 1.80 -3.21
C ALA A 672 2.86 2.86 -2.59
N ARG A 673 2.23 3.72 -3.41
CA ARG A 673 1.37 4.82 -2.91
C ARG A 673 0.05 4.31 -2.32
N PRO A 674 -0.50 5.00 -1.29
CA PRO A 674 -1.80 4.67 -0.70
C PRO A 674 -2.98 4.85 -1.65
N VAL A 675 -2.83 5.62 -2.70
CA VAL A 675 -3.88 5.89 -3.70
C VAL A 675 -4.46 4.62 -4.34
N MET A 676 -3.75 3.50 -4.25
CA MET A 676 -4.29 2.19 -4.63
C MET A 676 -5.55 1.80 -3.86
N GLY A 677 -5.86 2.47 -2.74
CA GLY A 677 -7.15 2.37 -2.06
C GLY A 677 -8.34 2.73 -2.96
N GLY A 678 -8.12 3.51 -3.99
CA GLY A 678 -9.10 3.89 -5.02
C GLY A 678 -9.63 2.69 -5.82
N SER A 679 -8.89 1.59 -5.87
CA SER A 679 -9.37 0.36 -6.48
C SER A 679 -10.64 -0.20 -5.81
N PHE A 680 -10.98 0.25 -4.62
CA PHE A 680 -12.19 -0.11 -3.88
C PHE A 680 -13.42 0.75 -4.25
N ALA A 681 -13.27 1.76 -5.11
CA ALA A 681 -14.36 2.65 -5.53
C ALA A 681 -15.58 1.89 -6.11
N PRO A 682 -15.42 0.87 -7.00
CA PRO A 682 -16.56 0.10 -7.50
C PRO A 682 -17.37 -0.64 -6.42
N LEU A 683 -16.81 -0.85 -5.23
CA LEU A 683 -17.52 -1.48 -4.09
C LEU A 683 -18.39 -0.48 -3.30
N LEU A 684 -18.26 0.81 -3.56
CA LEU A 684 -18.98 1.86 -2.82
C LEU A 684 -20.21 2.39 -3.57
N VAL A 685 -20.30 2.18 -4.87
CA VAL A 685 -21.45 2.59 -5.67
C VAL A 685 -22.38 1.40 -5.83
N ARG A 686 -23.63 1.56 -5.40
CA ARG A 686 -24.66 0.53 -5.58
C ARG A 686 -25.00 0.45 -7.07
N SER A 687 -24.83 -0.72 -7.65
CA SER A 687 -25.27 -1.05 -9.02
C SER A 687 -26.78 -1.01 -9.15
#